data_cec00ed9dbedf9e58821139086a694e2
#
_entry.id   cec00ed9dbedf9e58821139086a694e2
#
_cell.length_a   1.000
_cell.length_b   1.000
_cell.length_c   1.000
_cell.angle_alpha   90.00
_cell.angle_beta   90.00
_cell.angle_gamma   90.00
#
_symmetry.space_group_name_H-M   'P 1'
#
loop_
_entity.id
_entity.type
_entity.pdbx_description
1 polymer ?
#
loop_
_entity_poly.entity_id
_entity_poly.type
_entity_poly.pdbx_seq_one_letter_code
_entity_poly.pdbx_strand_id
1 'polypeptide(L)'
;MRVSSATDFNVTAALLALALAIGGAGLAYPMLQLLLGLSAVAAGAYFAVTERSWRFHGNRRLALGLLAMALLLPLLQLIPLPPALWHAIPGREVPIEIDTLLGWNDWRPLTLDVEGTVRSFLVMLPAAMVFVGCLFLPSDKMERLLWVVLGVALISSGLGIIQLVTGGRATPYTSGHLGFPLGLFVNRNHHGSLLLVAMPIAAALGAIRLARGGPRLPTIVVTLSLLIVFAIVVVGTTSRMGLALLPVAVIVALFILFRGRVAWRLALPSIFGLAGVALIIFASGRASLTLARFSAVDDLRFGYWTDIQWTLDRYTLAGSGFGTFVPIYQAAESLEGLGPAVVNHAHNDFLEILLEGGVVGIGLLLLFLALLAMAAFKLAKANLSVERGLMATAAASGVVILLLSSFVDYPLRMPVLGAVFALLCALLLPRRADQPKTSGHSDSRALANVDRRGGGRVTAIRVAAMAMLFLLALLIVQAGVSSQSIRSGEYRKAANWAPWSTRAHERASTQALVEGQTEVALSEARAALGLSPISVGAVRSIGVVELLRGQSARGNALMNIAAGLGWHDSIVQLWVIDRALRSGDTTTAVQRAEGLFRQNQFLPPALTLLLRAPKPEPVLTALSAALAQQPPWRSKFLAMGGQVQAAEAPAFERLLARLAANKPGLTSSDGQPFVDRLIDLGDVAAARRVWAMSRGNRLLLNGGFETNVSSRTGQLMPDAWSLISGRRSRPIVGRAPAGGQGNALRIIGSNGGKPVVVQRLLLAPGAYSLTFRAYAKAPLAASLRWEIQCARTRSAGADAILSRVSGWRDFKADLSVPLQDCPIQKLALRTLGDIQANEIWIDDVRLQPRSTSVSSR
;
A
#
# COMPACT_ATOMS: atom_id res chain seq x y z
N MET A 1 1.40 0.42 -48.91
CA MET A 1 1.34 1.88 -48.61
C MET A 1 2.72 2.34 -48.15
N ARG A 2 3.38 3.25 -48.90
CA ARG A 2 4.59 3.94 -48.42
C ARG A 2 4.19 4.82 -47.22
N VAL A 3 4.64 4.51 -46.07
CA VAL A 3 4.26 5.22 -44.83
C VAL A 3 5.16 6.44 -44.63
N SER A 4 4.56 7.56 -44.25
CA SER A 4 5.32 8.75 -43.90
C SER A 4 5.89 8.60 -42.46
N SER A 5 7.06 9.15 -42.20
CA SER A 5 7.64 9.22 -40.87
C SER A 5 6.73 9.98 -39.87
N ALA A 6 5.76 10.73 -40.35
CA ALA A 6 4.76 11.42 -39.57
C ALA A 6 3.74 10.44 -38.95
N THR A 7 3.27 9.44 -39.73
CA THR A 7 2.33 8.43 -39.19
C THR A 7 3.00 7.54 -38.15
N ASP A 8 4.27 7.15 -38.37
CA ASP A 8 5.04 6.38 -37.41
C ASP A 8 5.20 7.12 -36.08
N PHE A 9 5.47 8.42 -36.16
CA PHE A 9 5.54 9.29 -35.00
C PHE A 9 4.19 9.35 -34.30
N ASN A 10 3.09 9.58 -35.04
CA ASN A 10 1.76 9.72 -34.43
C ASN A 10 1.34 8.44 -33.67
N VAL A 11 1.56 7.25 -34.27
CA VAL A 11 1.25 5.96 -33.60
C VAL A 11 2.10 5.77 -32.35
N THR A 12 3.42 6.01 -32.44
CA THR A 12 4.33 5.85 -31.30
C THR A 12 4.02 6.87 -30.20
N ALA A 13 3.76 8.13 -30.57
CA ALA A 13 3.42 9.20 -29.64
C ALA A 13 2.07 8.96 -28.95
N ALA A 14 1.06 8.49 -29.69
CA ALA A 14 -0.24 8.16 -29.12
C ALA A 14 -0.14 7.01 -28.12
N LEU A 15 0.59 5.93 -28.45
CA LEU A 15 0.80 4.82 -27.52
C LEU A 15 1.59 5.26 -26.29
N LEU A 16 2.66 6.06 -26.45
CA LEU A 16 3.44 6.60 -25.34
C LEU A 16 2.58 7.50 -24.44
N ALA A 17 1.81 8.43 -25.04
CA ALA A 17 0.93 9.33 -24.29
C ALA A 17 -0.14 8.54 -23.52
N LEU A 18 -0.74 7.52 -24.13
CA LEU A 18 -1.69 6.64 -23.46
C LEU A 18 -1.04 5.86 -22.32
N ALA A 19 0.15 5.28 -22.53
CA ALA A 19 0.89 4.59 -21.48
C ALA A 19 1.21 5.52 -20.31
N LEU A 20 1.58 6.78 -20.59
CA LEU A 20 1.84 7.80 -19.59
C LEU A 20 0.58 8.24 -18.82
N ALA A 21 -0.57 8.31 -19.51
CA ALA A 21 -1.83 8.78 -18.94
C ALA A 21 -2.48 7.74 -18.01
N ILE A 22 -2.50 6.46 -18.43
CA ILE A 22 -3.24 5.40 -17.71
C ILE A 22 -2.37 4.25 -17.23
N GLY A 23 -1.13 4.11 -17.67
CA GLY A 23 -0.23 3.01 -17.28
C GLY A 23 0.20 3.05 -15.82
N GLY A 24 -0.09 4.14 -15.09
CA GLY A 24 0.13 4.28 -13.66
C GLY A 24 -1.00 3.72 -12.76
N ALA A 25 -2.12 3.29 -13.35
CA ALA A 25 -3.32 2.83 -12.63
C ALA A 25 -3.16 1.47 -11.91
N GLY A 26 -2.16 0.66 -12.28
CA GLY A 26 -1.92 -0.66 -11.69
C GLY A 26 -2.99 -1.71 -12.04
N LEU A 27 -2.85 -2.91 -11.46
CA LEU A 27 -3.74 -4.06 -11.71
C LEU A 27 -5.18 -3.85 -11.20
N ALA A 28 -5.38 -2.82 -10.38
CA ALA A 28 -6.70 -2.51 -9.84
C ALA A 28 -7.70 -1.99 -10.91
N TYR A 29 -7.25 -1.68 -12.12
CA TYR A 29 -8.09 -1.10 -13.18
C TYR A 29 -8.00 -1.91 -14.49
N PRO A 30 -8.64 -3.09 -14.54
CA PRO A 30 -8.50 -4.02 -15.69
C PRO A 30 -8.95 -3.43 -17.03
N MET A 31 -9.94 -2.53 -17.04
CA MET A 31 -10.40 -1.89 -18.28
C MET A 31 -9.35 -0.91 -18.85
N LEU A 32 -8.60 -0.22 -17.99
CA LEU A 32 -7.49 0.64 -18.45
C LEU A 32 -6.34 -0.19 -18.99
N GLN A 33 -6.06 -1.33 -18.38
CA GLN A 33 -5.05 -2.27 -18.88
C GLN A 33 -5.48 -2.92 -20.21
N LEU A 34 -6.75 -3.28 -20.32
CA LEU A 34 -7.33 -3.77 -21.58
C LEU A 34 -7.13 -2.73 -22.69
N LEU A 35 -7.49 -1.48 -22.45
CA LEU A 35 -7.34 -0.39 -23.42
C LEU A 35 -5.87 -0.20 -23.83
N LEU A 36 -4.96 -0.17 -22.87
CA LEU A 36 -3.53 0.00 -23.14
C LEU A 36 -2.95 -1.19 -23.90
N GLY A 37 -3.30 -2.41 -23.51
CA GLY A 37 -2.87 -3.64 -24.19
C GLY A 37 -3.36 -3.71 -25.62
N LEU A 38 -4.65 -3.44 -25.88
CA LEU A 38 -5.21 -3.40 -27.23
C LEU A 38 -4.57 -2.30 -28.09
N SER A 39 -4.26 -1.14 -27.50
CA SER A 39 -3.53 -0.07 -28.19
C SER A 39 -2.11 -0.49 -28.58
N ALA A 40 -1.43 -1.26 -27.72
CA ALA A 40 -0.12 -1.83 -28.05
C ALA A 40 -0.20 -2.85 -29.19
N VAL A 41 -1.22 -3.73 -29.19
CA VAL A 41 -1.47 -4.67 -30.29
C VAL A 41 -1.80 -3.92 -31.59
N ALA A 42 -2.63 -2.89 -31.54
CA ALA A 42 -2.96 -2.07 -32.71
C ALA A 42 -1.70 -1.38 -33.30
N ALA A 43 -0.82 -0.85 -32.44
CA ALA A 43 0.47 -0.30 -32.86
C ALA A 43 1.35 -1.38 -33.51
N GLY A 44 1.43 -2.57 -32.90
CA GLY A 44 2.13 -3.73 -33.45
C GLY A 44 1.60 -4.15 -34.83
N ALA A 45 0.27 -4.21 -34.99
CA ALA A 45 -0.38 -4.51 -36.27
C ALA A 45 -0.03 -3.45 -37.34
N TYR A 46 -0.09 -2.18 -36.96
CA TYR A 46 0.34 -1.10 -37.83
C TYR A 46 1.79 -1.25 -38.31
N PHE A 47 2.73 -1.58 -37.35
CA PHE A 47 4.13 -1.80 -37.70
C PHE A 47 4.35 -3.05 -38.55
N ALA A 48 3.55 -4.11 -38.40
CA ALA A 48 3.65 -5.35 -39.17
C ALA A 48 3.12 -5.21 -40.62
N VAL A 49 1.98 -4.51 -40.81
CA VAL A 49 1.31 -4.38 -42.10
C VAL A 49 2.00 -3.39 -43.04
N THR A 50 2.58 -2.34 -42.47
CA THR A 50 3.19 -1.26 -43.26
C THR A 50 4.49 -1.71 -43.90
N GLU A 51 4.65 -1.31 -45.21
CA GLU A 51 5.84 -1.64 -45.97
C GLU A 51 7.06 -0.90 -45.45
N ARG A 52 7.89 -1.62 -44.68
CA ARG A 52 9.08 -1.10 -44.02
C ARG A 52 10.27 -2.02 -44.25
N SER A 53 11.43 -1.44 -44.28
CA SER A 53 12.66 -2.19 -44.22
C SER A 53 12.94 -2.56 -42.74
N TRP A 54 12.66 -3.80 -42.37
CA TRP A 54 13.06 -4.37 -41.05
C TRP A 54 14.55 -4.74 -41.02
N ARG A 55 15.34 -4.26 -41.98
CA ARG A 55 16.80 -4.51 -41.99
C ARG A 55 17.50 -3.59 -41.04
N PHE A 56 17.60 -4.03 -39.80
CA PHE A 56 18.42 -3.37 -38.79
C PHE A 56 19.81 -3.96 -38.79
N HIS A 57 20.85 -3.14 -38.51
CA HIS A 57 22.24 -3.53 -38.49
C HIS A 57 22.84 -3.19 -37.12
N GLY A 58 23.90 -3.92 -36.73
CA GLY A 58 24.66 -3.66 -35.53
C GLY A 58 23.79 -3.65 -34.24
N ASN A 59 23.97 -2.65 -33.40
CA ASN A 59 23.35 -2.57 -32.08
C ASN A 59 21.82 -2.60 -32.07
N ARG A 60 21.15 -2.13 -33.15
CA ARG A 60 19.69 -2.19 -33.26
C ARG A 60 19.16 -3.61 -33.43
N ARG A 61 19.90 -4.43 -34.21
CA ARG A 61 19.57 -5.85 -34.39
C ARG A 61 19.75 -6.62 -33.07
N LEU A 62 20.84 -6.34 -32.36
CA LEU A 62 21.10 -6.93 -31.04
C LEU A 62 20.03 -6.54 -30.03
N ALA A 63 19.64 -5.26 -29.99
CA ALA A 63 18.58 -4.77 -29.09
C ALA A 63 17.21 -5.40 -29.37
N LEU A 64 16.84 -5.58 -30.68
CA LEU A 64 15.63 -6.30 -31.05
C LEU A 64 15.70 -7.78 -30.69
N GLY A 65 16.85 -8.44 -30.87
CA GLY A 65 17.07 -9.82 -30.48
C GLY A 65 16.91 -10.00 -28.96
N LEU A 66 17.47 -9.08 -28.18
CA LEU A 66 17.33 -9.08 -26.72
C LEU A 66 15.87 -8.83 -26.28
N LEU A 67 15.17 -7.88 -26.91
CA LEU A 67 13.75 -7.64 -26.65
C LEU A 67 12.92 -8.89 -26.99
N ALA A 68 13.20 -9.54 -28.12
CA ALA A 68 12.53 -10.79 -28.50
C ALA A 68 12.78 -11.90 -27.47
N MET A 69 14.02 -12.08 -27.01
CA MET A 69 14.35 -13.05 -25.97
C MET A 69 13.64 -12.73 -24.64
N ALA A 70 13.60 -11.46 -24.24
CA ALA A 70 12.91 -11.03 -23.03
C ALA A 70 11.39 -11.31 -23.10
N LEU A 71 10.76 -11.11 -24.26
CA LEU A 71 9.34 -11.43 -24.48
C LEU A 71 9.11 -12.95 -24.60
N LEU A 72 10.06 -13.68 -25.16
CA LEU A 72 9.96 -15.13 -25.38
C LEU A 72 10.11 -15.90 -24.04
N LEU A 73 10.90 -15.41 -23.10
CA LEU A 73 11.17 -16.11 -21.85
C LEU A 73 9.90 -16.44 -21.05
N PRO A 74 8.98 -15.50 -20.77
CA PRO A 74 7.70 -15.83 -20.12
C PRO A 74 6.87 -16.83 -20.93
N LEU A 75 6.89 -16.73 -22.28
CA LEU A 75 6.15 -17.67 -23.14
C LEU A 75 6.71 -19.09 -23.07
N LEU A 76 8.04 -19.24 -23.00
CA LEU A 76 8.69 -20.55 -22.81
C LEU A 76 8.34 -21.17 -21.48
N GLN A 77 8.16 -20.35 -20.43
CA GLN A 77 7.75 -20.82 -19.11
C GLN A 77 6.30 -21.34 -19.06
N LEU A 78 5.48 -21.02 -20.06
CA LEU A 78 4.11 -21.53 -20.21
C LEU A 78 4.05 -22.90 -20.91
N ILE A 79 5.15 -23.39 -21.47
CA ILE A 79 5.17 -24.69 -22.19
C ILE A 79 5.04 -25.80 -21.13
N PRO A 80 4.04 -26.72 -21.29
CA PRO A 80 3.91 -27.86 -20.41
C PRO A 80 5.08 -28.82 -20.58
N LEU A 81 5.63 -29.28 -19.48
CA LEU A 81 6.69 -30.29 -19.40
C LEU A 81 6.10 -31.63 -18.96
N PRO A 82 6.64 -32.74 -19.44
CA PRO A 82 6.25 -34.07 -18.94
C PRO A 82 6.62 -34.23 -17.47
N PRO A 83 5.85 -35.02 -16.68
CA PRO A 83 6.01 -35.13 -15.24
C PRO A 83 7.45 -35.43 -14.81
N ALA A 84 8.13 -36.38 -15.49
CA ALA A 84 9.50 -36.76 -15.16
C ALA A 84 10.50 -35.58 -15.22
N LEU A 85 10.35 -34.69 -16.22
CA LEU A 85 11.20 -33.51 -16.32
C LEU A 85 10.76 -32.42 -15.31
N TRP A 86 9.45 -32.26 -15.13
CA TRP A 86 8.91 -31.24 -14.24
C TRP A 86 9.26 -31.51 -12.77
N HIS A 87 9.17 -32.80 -12.34
CA HIS A 87 9.53 -33.22 -11.00
C HIS A 87 11.04 -33.11 -10.70
N ALA A 88 11.91 -33.14 -11.73
CA ALA A 88 13.35 -32.99 -11.55
C ALA A 88 13.77 -31.51 -11.27
N ILE A 89 12.88 -30.55 -11.44
CA ILE A 89 13.17 -29.12 -11.22
C ILE A 89 13.08 -28.82 -9.72
N PRO A 90 14.09 -28.17 -9.12
CA PRO A 90 14.03 -27.76 -7.72
C PRO A 90 12.82 -26.86 -7.41
N GLY A 91 12.29 -26.95 -6.17
CA GLY A 91 11.14 -26.13 -5.73
C GLY A 91 9.79 -26.70 -6.17
N ARG A 92 9.71 -27.99 -6.50
CA ARG A 92 8.48 -28.70 -6.88
C ARG A 92 8.02 -29.69 -5.80
N GLU A 93 8.67 -29.73 -4.64
CA GLU A 93 8.43 -30.74 -3.59
C GLU A 93 6.96 -30.72 -3.11
N VAL A 94 6.40 -29.55 -2.80
CA VAL A 94 5.00 -29.40 -2.33
C VAL A 94 4.00 -29.80 -3.42
N PRO A 95 4.10 -29.32 -4.66
CA PRO A 95 3.26 -29.83 -5.75
C PRO A 95 3.34 -31.35 -5.97
N ILE A 96 4.52 -31.95 -5.87
CA ILE A 96 4.71 -33.41 -6.00
C ILE A 96 3.97 -34.14 -4.88
N GLU A 97 4.03 -33.63 -3.65
CA GLU A 97 3.29 -34.21 -2.51
C GLU A 97 1.77 -34.15 -2.75
N ILE A 98 1.25 -33.02 -3.28
CA ILE A 98 -0.16 -32.87 -3.65
C ILE A 98 -0.55 -33.90 -4.73
N ASP A 99 0.25 -34.00 -5.79
CA ASP A 99 0.00 -34.94 -6.89
C ASP A 99 0.01 -36.39 -6.41
N THR A 100 0.94 -36.74 -5.53
CA THR A 100 1.02 -38.07 -4.92
C THR A 100 -0.21 -38.41 -4.10
N LEU A 101 -0.71 -37.48 -3.28
CA LEU A 101 -1.92 -37.66 -2.49
C LEU A 101 -3.17 -37.80 -3.36
N LEU A 102 -3.21 -37.11 -4.49
CA LEU A 102 -4.37 -37.10 -5.41
C LEU A 102 -4.27 -38.21 -6.50
N GLY A 103 -3.11 -38.86 -6.63
CA GLY A 103 -2.84 -39.87 -7.69
C GLY A 103 -2.76 -39.20 -9.08
N TRP A 104 -2.29 -37.97 -9.18
CA TRP A 104 -2.18 -37.22 -10.44
C TRP A 104 -0.76 -37.31 -11.01
N ASN A 105 -0.68 -37.30 -12.33
CA ASN A 105 0.59 -37.32 -13.06
C ASN A 105 0.45 -36.53 -14.36
N ASP A 106 -0.01 -35.27 -14.21
CA ASP A 106 -0.34 -34.40 -15.32
C ASP A 106 0.87 -33.59 -15.81
N TRP A 107 0.89 -33.26 -17.12
CA TRP A 107 1.85 -32.31 -17.67
C TRP A 107 1.60 -30.94 -17.10
N ARG A 108 2.66 -30.25 -16.69
CA ARG A 108 2.56 -28.92 -16.07
C ARG A 108 3.53 -27.94 -16.70
N PRO A 109 3.16 -26.64 -16.83
CA PRO A 109 4.08 -25.61 -17.30
C PRO A 109 5.23 -25.42 -16.32
N LEU A 110 6.35 -24.88 -16.82
CA LEU A 110 7.50 -24.57 -15.97
C LEU A 110 7.12 -23.55 -14.89
N THR A 111 6.29 -22.56 -15.24
CA THR A 111 5.80 -21.56 -14.26
C THR A 111 4.89 -22.19 -13.20
N LEU A 112 4.98 -21.66 -11.98
CA LEU A 112 4.09 -22.03 -10.86
C LEU A 112 2.79 -21.22 -10.81
N ASP A 113 2.59 -20.27 -11.72
CA ASP A 113 1.32 -19.55 -11.89
C ASP A 113 1.17 -19.07 -13.34
N VAL A 114 0.35 -19.76 -14.10
CA VAL A 114 0.05 -19.44 -15.51
C VAL A 114 -0.55 -18.02 -15.62
N GLU A 115 -1.49 -17.68 -14.76
CA GLU A 115 -2.13 -16.34 -14.80
C GLU A 115 -1.11 -15.23 -14.56
N GLY A 116 -0.25 -15.38 -13.56
CA GLY A 116 0.83 -14.42 -13.26
C GLY A 116 1.76 -14.22 -14.44
N THR A 117 2.17 -15.33 -15.10
CA THR A 117 3.10 -15.27 -16.24
C THR A 117 2.46 -14.63 -17.48
N VAL A 118 1.22 -14.98 -17.79
CA VAL A 118 0.47 -14.34 -18.90
C VAL A 118 0.34 -12.83 -18.65
N ARG A 119 -0.04 -12.43 -17.44
CA ARG A 119 -0.18 -11.01 -17.09
C ARG A 119 1.14 -10.26 -17.16
N SER A 120 2.23 -10.83 -16.68
CA SER A 120 3.57 -10.24 -16.77
C SER A 120 3.99 -10.02 -18.21
N PHE A 121 3.75 -11.01 -19.08
CA PHE A 121 3.99 -10.87 -20.52
C PHE A 121 3.17 -9.73 -21.14
N LEU A 122 1.86 -9.65 -20.84
CA LEU A 122 0.97 -8.62 -21.40
C LEU A 122 1.38 -7.20 -20.98
N VAL A 123 1.86 -7.03 -19.74
CA VAL A 123 2.35 -5.75 -19.21
C VAL A 123 3.60 -5.24 -19.93
N MET A 124 4.43 -6.14 -20.49
CA MET A 124 5.61 -5.75 -21.25
C MET A 124 5.29 -5.20 -22.66
N LEU A 125 4.12 -5.54 -23.24
CA LEU A 125 3.79 -5.21 -24.63
C LEU A 125 3.77 -3.69 -24.95
N PRO A 126 3.19 -2.79 -24.13
CA PRO A 126 3.21 -1.37 -24.41
C PRO A 126 4.62 -0.81 -24.51
N ALA A 127 5.51 -1.16 -23.58
CA ALA A 127 6.90 -0.75 -23.61
C ALA A 127 7.65 -1.30 -24.82
N ALA A 128 7.43 -2.58 -25.14
CA ALA A 128 8.01 -3.21 -26.32
C ALA A 128 7.59 -2.52 -27.63
N MET A 129 6.31 -2.16 -27.77
CA MET A 129 5.80 -1.48 -28.98
C MET A 129 6.27 -0.02 -29.05
N VAL A 130 6.41 0.69 -27.95
CA VAL A 130 7.05 2.01 -27.91
C VAL A 130 8.51 1.89 -28.39
N PHE A 131 9.27 0.91 -27.87
CA PHE A 131 10.64 0.67 -28.29
C PHE A 131 10.74 0.41 -29.79
N VAL A 132 9.94 -0.52 -30.32
CA VAL A 132 9.90 -0.85 -31.76
C VAL A 132 9.56 0.40 -32.60
N GLY A 133 8.54 1.16 -32.21
CA GLY A 133 8.16 2.40 -32.88
C GLY A 133 9.32 3.41 -32.93
N CYS A 134 10.04 3.59 -31.83
CA CYS A 134 11.20 4.49 -31.74
C CYS A 134 12.35 4.10 -32.68
N LEU A 135 12.50 2.82 -33.05
CA LEU A 135 13.54 2.37 -33.98
C LEU A 135 13.34 2.90 -35.41
N PHE A 136 12.11 3.23 -35.78
CA PHE A 136 11.79 3.77 -37.13
C PHE A 136 11.86 5.30 -37.17
N LEU A 137 11.93 5.98 -36.03
CA LEU A 137 11.84 7.44 -35.97
C LEU A 137 13.20 8.12 -36.20
N PRO A 138 13.28 9.23 -36.93
CA PRO A 138 14.44 10.10 -37.02
C PRO A 138 14.63 10.89 -35.70
N SER A 139 15.81 11.54 -35.53
CA SER A 139 16.20 12.20 -34.28
C SER A 139 15.27 13.36 -33.89
N ASP A 140 14.77 14.14 -34.87
CA ASP A 140 13.84 15.24 -34.61
C ASP A 140 12.49 14.77 -34.07
N LYS A 141 12.01 13.61 -34.52
CA LYS A 141 10.79 12.98 -33.99
C LYS A 141 10.98 12.42 -32.60
N MET A 142 12.17 11.89 -32.30
CA MET A 142 12.50 11.43 -30.94
C MET A 142 12.52 12.59 -29.93
N GLU A 143 13.03 13.76 -30.33
CA GLU A 143 12.96 14.96 -29.49
C GLU A 143 11.50 15.31 -29.15
N ARG A 144 10.58 15.20 -30.13
CA ARG A 144 9.15 15.45 -29.88
C ARG A 144 8.53 14.46 -28.89
N LEU A 145 9.00 13.20 -28.86
CA LEU A 145 8.56 12.23 -27.83
C LEU A 145 9.03 12.63 -26.43
N LEU A 146 10.21 13.24 -26.28
CA LEU A 146 10.65 13.80 -25.01
C LEU A 146 9.74 14.94 -24.53
N TRP A 147 9.22 15.77 -25.46
CA TRP A 147 8.21 16.78 -25.14
C TRP A 147 6.90 16.15 -24.65
N VAL A 148 6.48 15.00 -25.20
CA VAL A 148 5.30 14.26 -24.70
C VAL A 148 5.53 13.80 -23.25
N VAL A 149 6.70 13.22 -22.94
CA VAL A 149 7.05 12.81 -21.57
C VAL A 149 7.04 14.00 -20.62
N LEU A 150 7.68 15.12 -21.02
CA LEU A 150 7.74 16.34 -20.19
C LEU A 150 6.36 16.94 -19.96
N GLY A 151 5.51 17.00 -20.99
CA GLY A 151 4.14 17.50 -20.88
C GLY A 151 3.28 16.69 -19.90
N VAL A 152 3.34 15.36 -20.00
CA VAL A 152 2.60 14.49 -19.05
C VAL A 152 3.19 14.56 -17.64
N ALA A 153 4.51 14.65 -17.50
CA ALA A 153 5.14 14.85 -16.18
C ALA A 153 4.68 16.16 -15.53
N LEU A 154 4.52 17.22 -16.31
CA LEU A 154 4.01 18.52 -15.83
C LEU A 154 2.53 18.41 -15.42
N ILE A 155 1.68 17.79 -16.23
CA ILE A 155 0.27 17.53 -15.88
C ILE A 155 0.17 16.70 -14.60
N SER A 156 0.97 15.63 -14.52
CA SER A 156 1.03 14.76 -13.33
C SER A 156 1.48 15.50 -12.08
N SER A 157 2.45 16.44 -12.21
CA SER A 157 2.90 17.31 -11.11
C SER A 157 1.80 18.27 -10.66
N GLY A 158 1.10 18.91 -11.61
CA GLY A 158 -0.03 19.79 -11.30
C GLY A 158 -1.14 19.05 -10.54
N LEU A 159 -1.51 17.86 -11.02
CA LEU A 159 -2.46 17.00 -10.31
C LEU A 159 -1.94 16.61 -8.92
N GLY A 160 -0.65 16.27 -8.79
CA GLY A 160 -0.02 15.97 -7.50
C GLY A 160 -0.09 17.13 -6.51
N ILE A 161 0.08 18.38 -6.97
CA ILE A 161 -0.08 19.60 -6.14
C ILE A 161 -1.53 19.74 -5.69
N ILE A 162 -2.50 19.55 -6.60
CA ILE A 162 -3.94 19.61 -6.27
C ILE A 162 -4.26 18.51 -5.22
N GLN A 163 -3.73 17.32 -5.35
CA GLN A 163 -3.90 16.24 -4.38
C GLN A 163 -3.36 16.60 -3.00
N LEU A 164 -2.21 17.29 -2.93
CA LEU A 164 -1.65 17.79 -1.66
C LEU A 164 -2.56 18.80 -0.98
N VAL A 165 -3.09 19.76 -1.75
CA VAL A 165 -3.96 20.84 -1.23
C VAL A 165 -5.32 20.30 -0.80
N THR A 166 -5.87 19.34 -1.55
CA THR A 166 -7.20 18.75 -1.27
C THR A 166 -7.19 17.56 -0.30
N GLY A 167 -6.02 17.20 0.25
CA GLY A 167 -5.89 16.05 1.14
C GLY A 167 -6.17 14.71 0.44
N GLY A 168 -5.89 14.61 -0.86
CA GLY A 168 -6.05 13.41 -1.67
C GLY A 168 -7.42 13.24 -2.33
N ARG A 169 -8.34 14.20 -2.22
CA ARG A 169 -9.70 14.11 -2.82
C ARG A 169 -9.70 14.09 -4.34
N ALA A 170 -8.70 14.66 -4.99
CA ALA A 170 -8.57 14.73 -6.45
C ALA A 170 -7.80 13.54 -7.06
N THR A 171 -7.85 12.38 -6.44
CA THR A 171 -7.10 11.19 -6.89
C THR A 171 -7.91 10.44 -7.95
N PRO A 172 -7.36 10.21 -9.17
CA PRO A 172 -8.07 9.48 -10.23
C PRO A 172 -8.19 7.97 -9.93
N TYR A 173 -7.38 7.47 -9.02
CA TYR A 173 -7.31 6.05 -8.66
C TYR A 173 -7.45 5.86 -7.14
N THR A 174 -8.06 4.74 -6.73
CA THR A 174 -8.00 4.30 -5.32
C THR A 174 -6.57 3.87 -4.98
N SER A 175 -6.04 4.35 -3.87
CA SER A 175 -4.67 4.08 -3.45
C SER A 175 -4.58 4.02 -1.93
N GLY A 176 -3.69 3.16 -1.42
CA GLY A 176 -3.27 3.17 -0.01
C GLY A 176 -2.40 4.37 0.38
N HIS A 177 -2.03 5.22 -0.59
CA HIS A 177 -1.17 6.39 -0.39
C HIS A 177 -1.94 7.72 -0.44
N LEU A 178 -3.20 7.74 0.02
CA LEU A 178 -3.99 8.98 0.06
C LEU A 178 -3.30 10.04 0.93
N GLY A 179 -3.41 11.31 0.50
CA GLY A 179 -2.75 12.44 1.18
C GLY A 179 -1.33 12.75 0.68
N PHE A 180 -0.80 11.95 -0.25
CA PHE A 180 0.47 12.22 -0.95
C PHE A 180 0.24 12.63 -2.41
N PRO A 181 1.20 13.33 -3.06
CA PRO A 181 1.09 13.68 -4.47
C PRO A 181 1.36 12.45 -5.34
N LEU A 182 0.29 11.82 -5.77
CA LEU A 182 0.31 10.62 -6.61
C LEU A 182 0.36 10.96 -8.11
N GLY A 183 -0.10 12.15 -8.51
CA GLY A 183 -0.27 12.50 -9.91
C GLY A 183 -1.18 11.50 -10.63
N LEU A 184 -0.71 10.93 -11.71
CA LEU A 184 -1.38 9.89 -12.53
C LEU A 184 -1.00 8.46 -12.10
N PHE A 185 -0.59 8.24 -10.85
CA PHE A 185 -0.15 6.94 -10.34
C PHE A 185 -0.94 6.49 -9.11
N VAL A 186 -0.99 5.20 -8.89
CA VAL A 186 -1.46 4.60 -7.63
C VAL A 186 -0.36 4.57 -6.55
N ASN A 187 0.91 4.68 -6.96
CA ASN A 187 2.08 4.61 -6.06
C ASN A 187 2.89 5.91 -6.16
N ARG A 188 3.09 6.57 -5.01
CA ARG A 188 3.86 7.82 -4.90
C ARG A 188 5.33 7.69 -5.31
N ASN A 189 5.94 6.51 -5.11
CA ASN A 189 7.33 6.28 -5.48
C ASN A 189 7.51 6.31 -7.00
N HIS A 190 6.58 5.69 -7.74
CA HIS A 190 6.59 5.67 -9.21
C HIS A 190 6.36 7.07 -9.79
N HIS A 191 5.49 7.89 -9.16
CA HIS A 191 5.35 9.30 -9.52
C HIS A 191 6.68 10.04 -9.33
N GLY A 192 7.33 9.87 -8.17
CA GLY A 192 8.67 10.43 -7.92
C GLY A 192 9.69 10.02 -8.98
N SER A 193 9.73 8.75 -9.37
CA SER A 193 10.65 8.23 -10.40
C SER A 193 10.40 8.87 -11.77
N LEU A 194 9.14 9.08 -12.18
CA LEU A 194 8.85 9.82 -13.42
C LEU A 194 9.41 11.24 -13.39
N LEU A 195 9.22 11.95 -12.28
CA LEU A 195 9.67 13.34 -12.15
C LEU A 195 11.19 13.45 -12.11
N LEU A 196 11.88 12.52 -11.46
CA LEU A 196 13.34 12.45 -11.47
C LEU A 196 13.90 12.26 -12.88
N VAL A 197 13.26 11.42 -13.69
CA VAL A 197 13.62 11.21 -15.10
C VAL A 197 13.26 12.44 -15.97
N ALA A 198 12.16 13.12 -15.65
CA ALA A 198 11.76 14.33 -16.39
C ALA A 198 12.72 15.51 -16.22
N MET A 199 13.50 15.57 -15.12
CA MET A 199 14.48 16.64 -14.87
C MET A 199 15.59 16.68 -15.93
N PRO A 200 16.38 15.64 -16.19
CA PRO A 200 17.39 15.64 -17.25
C PRO A 200 16.76 15.80 -18.64
N ILE A 201 15.53 15.33 -18.87
CA ILE A 201 14.81 15.56 -20.13
C ILE A 201 14.51 17.05 -20.31
N ALA A 202 13.97 17.73 -19.31
CA ALA A 202 13.67 19.16 -19.34
C ALA A 202 14.95 19.99 -19.60
N ALA A 203 16.04 19.63 -18.92
CA ALA A 203 17.34 20.29 -19.10
C ALA A 203 17.90 20.11 -20.52
N ALA A 204 17.79 18.91 -21.09
CA ALA A 204 18.23 18.65 -22.47
C ALA A 204 17.41 19.43 -23.49
N LEU A 205 16.10 19.47 -23.36
CA LEU A 205 15.22 20.24 -24.25
C LEU A 205 15.49 21.74 -24.13
N GLY A 206 15.72 22.27 -22.92
CA GLY A 206 16.15 23.64 -22.70
C GLY A 206 17.52 23.94 -23.36
N ALA A 207 18.51 23.07 -23.17
CA ALA A 207 19.84 23.21 -23.76
C ALA A 207 19.84 23.13 -25.30
N ILE A 208 18.97 22.27 -25.88
CA ILE A 208 18.75 22.19 -27.34
C ILE A 208 18.18 23.51 -27.87
N ARG A 209 17.17 24.07 -27.16
CA ARG A 209 16.60 25.37 -27.51
C ARG A 209 17.64 26.48 -27.49
N LEU A 210 18.51 26.50 -26.46
CA LEU A 210 19.64 27.47 -26.39
C LEU A 210 20.66 27.26 -27.52
N ALA A 211 20.95 26.02 -27.87
CA ALA A 211 21.88 25.69 -28.96
C ALA A 211 21.36 26.16 -30.34
N ARG A 212 20.05 26.20 -30.51
CA ARG A 212 19.36 26.71 -31.74
C ARG A 212 19.19 28.22 -31.74
N GLY A 213 19.80 28.96 -30.80
CA GLY A 213 19.70 30.42 -30.73
C GLY A 213 18.43 30.96 -30.06
N GLY A 214 17.70 30.13 -29.33
CA GLY A 214 16.54 30.56 -28.54
C GLY A 214 16.93 31.57 -27.46
N PRO A 215 15.97 32.39 -26.96
CA PRO A 215 16.21 33.42 -25.99
C PRO A 215 16.76 32.84 -24.68
N ARG A 216 17.96 33.30 -24.27
CA ARG A 216 18.72 32.67 -23.17
C ARG A 216 17.98 32.75 -21.83
N LEU A 217 17.66 33.96 -21.37
CA LEU A 217 17.07 34.15 -20.03
C LEU A 217 15.71 33.43 -19.88
N PRO A 218 14.72 33.62 -20.79
CA PRO A 218 13.45 32.92 -20.67
C PRO A 218 13.58 31.39 -20.68
N THR A 219 14.49 30.84 -21.52
CA THR A 219 14.69 29.38 -21.60
C THR A 219 15.27 28.82 -20.30
N ILE A 220 16.27 29.50 -19.74
CA ILE A 220 16.88 29.10 -18.45
C ILE A 220 15.84 29.20 -17.33
N VAL A 221 15.12 30.33 -17.23
CA VAL A 221 14.11 30.54 -16.20
C VAL A 221 13.03 29.45 -16.27
N VAL A 222 12.46 29.19 -17.44
CA VAL A 222 11.42 28.15 -17.60
C VAL A 222 11.96 26.78 -17.22
N THR A 223 13.18 26.42 -17.67
CA THR A 223 13.77 25.12 -17.33
C THR A 223 14.01 24.98 -15.85
N LEU A 224 14.59 25.99 -15.18
CA LEU A 224 14.81 25.97 -13.74
C LEU A 224 13.49 25.91 -12.94
N SER A 225 12.46 26.65 -13.39
CA SER A 225 11.12 26.58 -12.77
C SER A 225 10.54 25.16 -12.85
N LEU A 226 10.70 24.48 -13.99
CA LEU A 226 10.28 23.08 -14.11
C LEU A 226 11.03 22.17 -13.13
N LEU A 227 12.36 22.32 -13.03
CA LEU A 227 13.15 21.54 -12.08
C LEU A 227 12.69 21.77 -10.63
N ILE A 228 12.40 23.03 -10.26
CA ILE A 228 11.90 23.38 -8.92
C ILE A 228 10.53 22.75 -8.68
N VAL A 229 9.58 22.86 -9.61
CA VAL A 229 8.25 22.23 -9.49
C VAL A 229 8.38 20.73 -9.29
N PHE A 230 9.19 20.05 -10.11
CA PHE A 230 9.40 18.61 -9.99
C PHE A 230 10.05 18.25 -8.63
N ALA A 231 11.05 19.02 -8.20
CA ALA A 231 11.69 18.82 -6.91
C ALA A 231 10.71 18.94 -5.73
N ILE A 232 9.87 19.98 -5.72
CA ILE A 232 8.83 20.18 -4.69
C ILE A 232 7.89 18.97 -4.63
N VAL A 233 7.43 18.49 -5.78
CA VAL A 233 6.51 17.36 -5.84
C VAL A 233 7.20 16.07 -5.40
N VAL A 234 8.45 15.81 -5.84
CA VAL A 234 9.24 14.64 -5.39
C VAL A 234 9.39 14.63 -3.87
N VAL A 235 9.76 15.77 -3.27
CA VAL A 235 9.85 15.88 -1.80
C VAL A 235 8.47 15.66 -1.16
N GLY A 236 7.41 16.21 -1.73
CA GLY A 236 6.02 16.00 -1.28
C GLY A 236 5.60 14.53 -1.27
N THR A 237 6.17 13.68 -2.15
CA THR A 237 5.90 12.23 -2.14
C THR A 237 6.41 11.54 -0.88
N THR A 238 7.36 12.12 -0.16
CA THR A 238 8.07 11.50 0.99
C THR A 238 8.69 10.13 0.65
N SER A 239 9.02 9.92 -0.62
CA SER A 239 9.70 8.70 -1.09
C SER A 239 11.18 8.75 -0.68
N ARG A 240 11.67 7.77 0.08
CA ARG A 240 13.08 7.71 0.51
C ARG A 240 14.02 7.69 -0.70
N MET A 241 13.75 6.83 -1.69
CA MET A 241 14.56 6.77 -2.91
C MET A 241 14.40 8.04 -3.75
N GLY A 242 13.18 8.58 -3.82
CA GLY A 242 12.94 9.86 -4.49
C GLY A 242 13.83 10.97 -3.93
N LEU A 243 13.94 11.07 -2.61
CA LEU A 243 14.80 12.05 -1.93
C LEU A 243 16.29 11.77 -2.11
N ALA A 244 16.69 10.49 -2.08
CA ALA A 244 18.11 10.12 -2.26
C ALA A 244 18.61 10.42 -3.69
N LEU A 245 17.79 10.20 -4.70
CA LEU A 245 18.12 10.43 -6.11
C LEU A 245 17.88 11.88 -6.57
N LEU A 246 17.12 12.68 -5.82
CA LEU A 246 16.83 14.06 -6.21
C LEU A 246 18.09 14.92 -6.41
N PRO A 247 19.08 14.93 -5.51
CA PRO A 247 20.31 15.67 -5.72
C PRO A 247 21.05 15.25 -7.01
N VAL A 248 21.08 13.94 -7.27
CA VAL A 248 21.72 13.38 -8.48
C VAL A 248 20.99 13.88 -9.74
N ALA A 249 19.66 13.78 -9.78
CA ALA A 249 18.85 14.23 -10.92
C ALA A 249 19.02 15.73 -11.18
N VAL A 250 19.08 16.56 -10.13
CA VAL A 250 19.27 18.00 -10.22
C VAL A 250 20.68 18.34 -10.73
N ILE A 251 21.72 17.74 -10.15
CA ILE A 251 23.12 17.98 -10.56
C ILE A 251 23.29 17.63 -12.05
N VAL A 252 22.77 16.47 -12.44
CA VAL A 252 22.83 16.04 -13.85
C VAL A 252 22.03 16.98 -14.76
N ALA A 253 20.84 17.42 -14.34
CA ALA A 253 20.04 18.35 -15.12
C ALA A 253 20.75 19.70 -15.30
N LEU A 254 21.36 20.25 -14.24
CA LEU A 254 22.16 21.48 -14.32
C LEU A 254 23.40 21.29 -15.20
N PHE A 255 24.10 20.17 -15.08
CA PHE A 255 25.23 19.84 -15.96
C PHE A 255 24.84 19.81 -17.44
N ILE A 256 23.69 19.21 -17.77
CA ILE A 256 23.15 19.16 -19.14
C ILE A 256 22.75 20.56 -19.62
N LEU A 257 22.03 21.34 -18.81
CA LEU A 257 21.53 22.68 -19.18
C LEU A 257 22.68 23.64 -19.51
N PHE A 258 23.74 23.61 -18.70
CA PHE A 258 24.91 24.48 -18.85
C PHE A 258 26.02 23.85 -19.67
N ARG A 259 25.80 22.67 -20.28
CA ARG A 259 26.72 21.96 -21.18
C ARG A 259 28.13 21.76 -20.56
N GLY A 260 28.17 21.39 -19.29
CA GLY A 260 29.40 21.21 -18.52
C GLY A 260 30.16 22.52 -18.17
N ARG A 261 29.73 23.65 -18.72
CA ARG A 261 30.26 24.96 -18.33
C ARG A 261 29.47 25.44 -17.13
N VAL A 262 29.93 25.10 -15.93
CA VAL A 262 29.31 25.59 -14.70
C VAL A 262 29.61 27.09 -14.59
N ALA A 263 28.68 27.90 -15.05
CA ALA A 263 28.69 29.31 -14.72
C ALA A 263 28.29 29.42 -13.24
N TRP A 264 29.28 29.45 -12.35
CA TRP A 264 29.11 29.57 -10.89
C TRP A 264 28.13 30.68 -10.51
N ARG A 265 28.04 31.74 -11.32
CA ARG A 265 27.09 32.86 -11.16
C ARG A 265 25.63 32.45 -11.30
N LEU A 266 25.29 31.32 -11.95
CA LEU A 266 23.91 30.79 -12.11
C LEU A 266 23.69 29.51 -11.32
N ALA A 267 24.73 28.68 -11.13
CA ALA A 267 24.65 27.48 -10.33
C ALA A 267 24.40 27.78 -8.84
N LEU A 268 25.13 28.77 -8.29
CA LEU A 268 24.95 29.19 -6.89
C LEU A 268 23.53 29.64 -6.56
N PRO A 269 22.87 30.57 -7.29
CA PRO A 269 21.49 30.94 -7.03
C PRO A 269 20.53 29.77 -7.18
N SER A 270 20.77 28.84 -8.11
CA SER A 270 19.93 27.63 -8.30
C SER A 270 20.07 26.67 -7.12
N ILE A 271 21.27 26.48 -6.59
CA ILE A 271 21.53 25.67 -5.40
C ILE A 271 20.89 26.34 -4.17
N PHE A 272 21.03 27.67 -4.00
CA PHE A 272 20.38 28.39 -2.92
C PHE A 272 18.85 28.39 -3.04
N GLY A 273 18.28 28.48 -4.25
CA GLY A 273 16.85 28.32 -4.50
C GLY A 273 16.35 26.94 -4.10
N LEU A 274 17.06 25.89 -4.48
CA LEU A 274 16.74 24.51 -4.10
C LEU A 274 16.94 24.27 -2.59
N ALA A 275 17.99 24.85 -1.99
CA ALA A 275 18.20 24.80 -0.54
C ALA A 275 17.09 25.56 0.21
N GLY A 276 16.65 26.71 -0.30
CA GLY A 276 15.50 27.45 0.24
C GLY A 276 14.19 26.67 0.19
N VAL A 277 13.93 26.00 -0.93
CA VAL A 277 12.77 25.09 -1.07
C VAL A 277 12.90 23.91 -0.10
N ALA A 278 14.07 23.29 0.02
CA ALA A 278 14.34 22.26 0.99
C ALA A 278 14.08 22.75 2.43
N LEU A 279 14.53 23.97 2.75
CA LEU A 279 14.32 24.57 4.07
C LEU A 279 12.85 24.82 4.38
N ILE A 280 12.07 25.34 3.42
CA ILE A 280 10.62 25.54 3.55
C ILE A 280 9.91 24.20 3.79
N ILE A 281 10.32 23.15 3.09
CA ILE A 281 9.74 21.82 3.27
C ILE A 281 10.16 21.25 4.62
N PHE A 282 11.40 21.47 5.05
CA PHE A 282 11.88 21.10 6.40
C PHE A 282 11.05 21.80 7.49
N ALA A 283 10.75 23.06 7.31
CA ALA A 283 9.91 23.83 8.24
C ALA A 283 8.44 23.39 8.27
N SER A 284 7.95 22.67 7.24
CA SER A 284 6.54 22.27 7.10
C SER A 284 6.12 21.04 7.95
N GLY A 285 6.97 20.50 8.81
CA GLY A 285 6.69 19.28 9.62
C GLY A 285 6.61 17.96 8.83
N ARG A 286 6.49 18.01 7.49
CA ARG A 286 6.50 16.80 6.65
C ARG A 286 7.88 16.20 6.50
N ALA A 287 8.91 17.02 6.56
CA ALA A 287 10.30 16.55 6.54
C ALA A 287 10.68 15.79 7.81
N SER A 288 10.16 16.19 8.98
CA SER A 288 10.35 15.44 10.21
C SER A 288 9.76 14.03 10.13
N LEU A 289 8.59 13.89 9.50
CA LEU A 289 7.98 12.57 9.22
C LEU A 289 8.84 11.73 8.27
N THR A 290 9.51 12.36 7.30
CA THR A 290 10.37 11.64 6.34
C THR A 290 11.70 11.27 6.98
N LEU A 291 12.30 12.16 7.77
CA LEU A 291 13.53 11.89 8.53
C LEU A 291 13.32 10.84 9.61
N ALA A 292 12.19 10.88 10.32
CA ALA A 292 11.80 9.83 11.24
C ALA A 292 11.69 8.45 10.56
N ARG A 293 11.36 8.42 9.26
CA ARG A 293 11.38 7.18 8.45
C ARG A 293 12.78 6.71 8.08
N PHE A 294 13.77 7.59 7.97
CA PHE A 294 15.17 7.21 7.77
C PHE A 294 15.82 6.70 9.06
N SER A 295 15.37 7.19 10.22
CA SER A 295 15.84 6.73 11.54
C SER A 295 15.10 5.50 12.05
N ALA A 296 13.94 5.16 11.48
CA ALA A 296 13.26 3.89 11.77
C ALA A 296 14.10 2.74 11.17
N VAL A 297 14.70 1.97 12.05
CA VAL A 297 15.56 0.81 11.70
C VAL A 297 14.74 -0.28 10.99
N ASP A 298 13.42 -0.30 11.18
CA ASP A 298 12.52 -1.28 10.58
C ASP A 298 11.94 -0.80 9.25
N ASP A 299 12.74 -0.87 8.16
CA ASP A 299 12.16 -0.90 6.82
C ASP A 299 11.62 -2.31 6.56
N LEU A 300 10.31 -2.45 6.46
CA LEU A 300 9.62 -3.70 6.13
C LEU A 300 10.23 -4.44 4.92
N ARG A 301 10.90 -3.72 4.02
CA ARG A 301 11.55 -4.30 2.83
C ARG A 301 12.70 -5.24 3.19
N PHE A 302 13.47 -4.95 4.24
CA PHE A 302 14.54 -5.84 4.70
C PHE A 302 13.96 -7.15 5.22
N GLY A 303 12.81 -7.11 5.92
CA GLY A 303 12.07 -8.31 6.31
C GLY A 303 11.65 -9.12 5.08
N TYR A 304 11.06 -8.48 4.05
CA TYR A 304 10.67 -9.15 2.82
C TYR A 304 11.86 -9.80 2.11
N TRP A 305 13.01 -9.14 2.04
CA TRP A 305 14.21 -9.70 1.41
C TRP A 305 14.78 -10.88 2.17
N THR A 306 14.71 -10.85 3.51
CA THR A 306 15.09 -12.00 4.36
C THR A 306 14.19 -13.21 4.07
N ASP A 307 12.86 -13.00 4.03
CA ASP A 307 11.91 -14.07 3.70
C ASP A 307 12.15 -14.63 2.28
N ILE A 308 12.46 -13.75 1.30
CA ILE A 308 12.76 -14.15 -0.08
C ILE A 308 14.04 -14.98 -0.15
N GLN A 309 15.08 -14.66 0.62
CA GLN A 309 16.35 -15.42 0.62
C GLN A 309 16.13 -16.91 0.87
N TRP A 310 15.16 -17.27 1.74
CA TRP A 310 14.81 -18.67 1.99
C TRP A 310 14.21 -19.40 0.78
N THR A 311 13.76 -18.67 -0.22
CA THR A 311 13.18 -19.22 -1.45
C THR A 311 14.19 -19.31 -2.60
N LEU A 312 15.28 -18.52 -2.56
CA LEU A 312 16.22 -18.42 -3.66
C LEU A 312 16.88 -19.77 -3.99
N ASP A 313 17.28 -20.54 -2.99
CA ASP A 313 17.94 -21.84 -3.19
C ASP A 313 17.07 -22.80 -4.04
N ARG A 314 15.75 -22.66 -3.94
CA ARG A 314 14.79 -23.50 -4.67
C ARG A 314 14.55 -23.02 -6.10
N TYR A 315 14.60 -21.70 -6.34
CA TYR A 315 14.14 -21.12 -7.61
C TYR A 315 15.24 -20.48 -8.46
N THR A 316 16.46 -20.28 -7.93
CA THR A 316 17.55 -19.58 -8.67
C THR A 316 17.92 -20.30 -9.97
N LEU A 317 17.87 -21.62 -10.03
CA LEU A 317 18.30 -22.35 -11.24
C LEU A 317 17.32 -22.17 -12.40
N ALA A 318 16.05 -22.54 -12.24
CA ALA A 318 15.05 -22.58 -13.31
C ALA A 318 14.10 -21.38 -13.30
N GLY A 319 14.01 -20.67 -12.19
CA GLY A 319 12.97 -19.69 -11.92
C GLY A 319 11.65 -20.32 -11.51
N SER A 320 10.83 -19.54 -10.81
CA SER A 320 9.46 -19.94 -10.45
C SER A 320 8.45 -19.62 -11.56
N GLY A 321 8.80 -18.77 -12.51
CA GLY A 321 7.95 -18.19 -13.55
C GLY A 321 7.70 -16.69 -13.34
N PHE A 322 7.67 -15.91 -14.42
CA PHE A 322 7.37 -14.48 -14.32
C PHE A 322 5.96 -14.25 -13.74
N GLY A 323 5.84 -13.32 -12.79
CA GLY A 323 4.58 -12.99 -12.12
C GLY A 323 4.19 -13.96 -11.00
N THR A 324 5.05 -14.87 -10.59
CA THR A 324 4.81 -15.83 -9.50
C THR A 324 5.26 -15.32 -8.13
N PHE A 325 5.79 -14.09 -8.05
CA PHE A 325 6.31 -13.53 -6.80
C PHE A 325 5.30 -13.67 -5.65
N VAL A 326 4.04 -13.26 -5.86
CA VAL A 326 3.03 -13.22 -4.79
C VAL A 326 2.81 -14.60 -4.16
N PRO A 327 2.44 -15.67 -4.89
CA PRO A 327 2.21 -16.98 -4.28
C PRO A 327 3.48 -17.58 -3.66
N ILE A 328 4.66 -17.35 -4.23
CA ILE A 328 5.93 -17.82 -3.65
C ILE A 328 6.26 -17.09 -2.36
N TYR A 329 6.11 -15.76 -2.34
CA TYR A 329 6.36 -14.96 -1.16
C TYR A 329 5.39 -15.30 -0.03
N GLN A 330 4.09 -15.43 -0.32
CA GLN A 330 3.09 -15.80 0.68
C GLN A 330 3.37 -17.16 1.35
N ALA A 331 3.97 -18.10 0.62
CA ALA A 331 4.38 -19.38 1.18
C ALA A 331 5.62 -19.29 2.09
N ALA A 332 6.44 -18.25 1.94
CA ALA A 332 7.67 -18.04 2.70
C ALA A 332 7.54 -16.93 3.76
N GLU A 333 6.47 -16.15 3.73
CA GLU A 333 6.27 -14.97 4.57
C GLU A 333 6.26 -15.34 6.06
N SER A 334 7.11 -14.67 6.84
CA SER A 334 7.19 -14.82 8.28
C SER A 334 5.96 -14.23 8.98
N LEU A 335 5.63 -14.73 10.19
CA LEU A 335 4.53 -14.20 11.00
C LEU A 335 4.73 -12.72 11.33
N GLU A 336 5.97 -12.31 11.57
CA GLU A 336 6.36 -10.94 11.89
C GLU A 336 6.15 -9.98 10.72
N GLY A 337 6.34 -10.46 9.49
CA GLY A 337 6.15 -9.72 8.24
C GLY A 337 4.69 -9.47 7.88
N LEU A 338 3.76 -10.24 8.47
CA LEU A 338 2.34 -10.16 8.13
C LEU A 338 1.72 -8.80 8.49
N GLY A 339 0.96 -8.27 7.54
CA GLY A 339 0.20 -7.04 7.70
C GLY A 339 -1.13 -7.06 6.93
N PRO A 340 -1.93 -5.97 7.03
CA PRO A 340 -3.21 -5.88 6.32
C PRO A 340 -3.09 -5.82 4.79
N ALA A 341 -1.91 -5.51 4.27
CA ALA A 341 -1.64 -5.37 2.85
C ALA A 341 -0.80 -6.56 2.36
N VAL A 342 -1.19 -7.12 1.23
CA VAL A 342 -0.41 -8.16 0.54
C VAL A 342 0.82 -7.52 -0.11
N VAL A 343 1.98 -8.12 0.09
CA VAL A 343 3.23 -7.73 -0.57
C VAL A 343 3.15 -8.20 -2.03
N ASN A 344 3.01 -7.26 -2.96
CA ASN A 344 2.76 -7.56 -4.38
C ASN A 344 4.03 -7.70 -5.23
N HIS A 345 5.18 -7.25 -4.75
CA HIS A 345 6.49 -7.31 -5.39
C HIS A 345 7.61 -7.34 -4.36
N ALA A 346 8.79 -7.83 -4.73
CA ALA A 346 9.99 -7.86 -3.88
C ALA A 346 10.52 -6.45 -3.51
N HIS A 347 9.96 -5.38 -4.11
CA HIS A 347 10.53 -4.03 -4.07
C HIS A 347 12.02 -3.99 -4.43
N ASN A 348 12.42 -4.88 -5.33
CA ASN A 348 13.73 -4.97 -5.94
C ASN A 348 13.58 -5.77 -7.25
N ASP A 349 13.56 -5.08 -8.40
CA ASP A 349 13.35 -5.72 -9.72
C ASP A 349 14.41 -6.79 -10.02
N PHE A 350 15.65 -6.61 -9.57
CA PHE A 350 16.75 -7.55 -9.83
C PHE A 350 16.56 -8.86 -9.06
N LEU A 351 16.18 -8.76 -7.79
CA LEU A 351 15.89 -9.92 -6.94
C LEU A 351 14.67 -10.68 -7.46
N GLU A 352 13.66 -9.97 -7.90
CA GLU A 352 12.44 -10.58 -8.45
C GLU A 352 12.69 -11.24 -9.81
N ILE A 353 13.56 -10.67 -10.68
CA ILE A 353 13.99 -11.32 -11.93
C ILE A 353 14.77 -12.60 -11.63
N LEU A 354 15.61 -12.61 -10.59
CA LEU A 354 16.33 -13.81 -10.17
C LEU A 354 15.36 -14.91 -9.70
N LEU A 355 14.40 -14.58 -8.86
CA LEU A 355 13.41 -15.52 -8.35
C LEU A 355 12.53 -16.11 -9.47
N GLU A 356 12.03 -15.24 -10.37
CA GLU A 356 11.06 -15.59 -11.40
C GLU A 356 11.69 -16.15 -12.68
N GLY A 357 12.82 -15.56 -13.10
CA GLY A 357 13.52 -15.91 -14.35
C GLY A 357 14.71 -16.85 -14.18
N GLY A 358 15.14 -17.07 -12.94
CA GLY A 358 16.30 -17.90 -12.63
C GLY A 358 17.59 -17.40 -13.28
N VAL A 359 18.55 -18.30 -13.49
CA VAL A 359 19.85 -17.98 -14.13
C VAL A 359 19.68 -17.44 -15.55
N VAL A 360 18.63 -17.86 -16.27
CA VAL A 360 18.34 -17.35 -17.63
C VAL A 360 17.91 -15.90 -17.57
N GLY A 361 17.01 -15.55 -16.65
CA GLY A 361 16.54 -14.17 -16.45
C GLY A 361 17.68 -13.22 -16.08
N ILE A 362 18.54 -13.61 -15.12
CA ILE A 362 19.73 -12.84 -14.74
C ILE A 362 20.73 -12.76 -15.90
N GLY A 363 20.95 -13.84 -16.64
CA GLY A 363 21.81 -13.83 -17.83
C GLY A 363 21.36 -12.82 -18.88
N LEU A 364 20.06 -12.76 -19.17
CA LEU A 364 19.46 -11.75 -20.06
C LEU A 364 19.61 -10.33 -19.51
N LEU A 365 19.41 -10.14 -18.22
CA LEU A 365 19.61 -8.85 -17.57
C LEU A 365 21.06 -8.37 -17.65
N LEU A 366 22.03 -9.24 -17.37
CA LEU A 366 23.45 -8.91 -17.47
C LEU A 366 23.85 -8.60 -18.91
N LEU A 367 23.34 -9.38 -19.88
CA LEU A 367 23.55 -9.09 -21.30
C LEU A 367 22.95 -7.72 -21.68
N PHE A 368 21.73 -7.40 -21.20
CA PHE A 368 21.11 -6.09 -21.40
C PHE A 368 21.98 -4.97 -20.83
N LEU A 369 22.45 -5.07 -19.59
CA LEU A 369 23.32 -4.06 -18.97
C LEU A 369 24.65 -3.88 -19.71
N ALA A 370 25.25 -4.98 -20.17
CA ALA A 370 26.48 -4.94 -20.97
C ALA A 370 26.25 -4.24 -22.32
N LEU A 371 25.15 -4.56 -23.03
CA LEU A 371 24.81 -3.90 -24.28
C LEU A 371 24.47 -2.42 -24.09
N LEU A 372 23.82 -2.07 -22.99
CA LEU A 372 23.53 -0.69 -22.62
C LEU A 372 24.80 0.11 -22.33
N ALA A 373 25.70 -0.44 -21.53
CA ALA A 373 26.99 0.16 -21.23
C ALA A 373 27.84 0.36 -22.51
N MET A 374 27.87 -0.65 -23.38
CA MET A 374 28.56 -0.57 -24.67
C MET A 374 27.93 0.49 -25.58
N ALA A 375 26.60 0.62 -25.63
CA ALA A 375 25.92 1.64 -26.39
C ALA A 375 26.26 3.05 -25.87
N ALA A 376 26.19 3.26 -24.56
CA ALA A 376 26.54 4.52 -23.91
C ALA A 376 28.02 4.89 -24.18
N PHE A 377 28.94 3.92 -24.07
CA PHE A 377 30.36 4.13 -24.36
C PHE A 377 30.63 4.50 -25.83
N LYS A 378 29.99 3.82 -26.78
CA LYS A 378 30.10 4.17 -28.21
C LYS A 378 29.57 5.57 -28.47
N LEU A 379 28.45 5.96 -27.86
CA LEU A 379 27.90 7.31 -28.00
C LEU A 379 28.81 8.39 -27.39
N ALA A 380 29.42 8.10 -26.24
CA ALA A 380 30.35 9.02 -25.60
C ALA A 380 31.62 9.29 -26.47
N LYS A 381 32.04 8.30 -27.28
CA LYS A 381 33.19 8.44 -28.22
C LYS A 381 32.81 8.95 -29.60
N ALA A 382 31.50 8.96 -29.92
CA ALA A 382 31.04 9.40 -31.25
C ALA A 382 31.03 10.93 -31.36
N ASN A 383 31.39 11.44 -32.55
CA ASN A 383 31.28 12.87 -32.85
C ASN A 383 29.82 13.21 -33.19
N LEU A 384 28.99 13.36 -32.14
CA LEU A 384 27.59 13.65 -32.25
C LEU A 384 27.32 15.14 -32.45
N SER A 385 26.19 15.46 -33.11
CA SER A 385 25.66 16.82 -33.05
C SER A 385 25.34 17.18 -31.58
N VAL A 386 25.42 18.44 -31.25
CA VAL A 386 25.14 18.94 -29.90
C VAL A 386 23.79 18.46 -29.38
N GLU A 387 22.75 18.55 -30.20
CA GLU A 387 21.39 18.15 -29.87
C GLU A 387 21.32 16.65 -29.57
N ARG A 388 21.96 15.84 -30.42
CA ARG A 388 21.99 14.39 -30.26
C ARG A 388 22.73 13.99 -28.99
N GLY A 389 23.85 14.65 -28.67
CA GLY A 389 24.62 14.43 -27.45
C GLY A 389 23.81 14.76 -26.19
N LEU A 390 23.08 15.87 -26.18
CA LEU A 390 22.21 16.28 -25.09
C LEU A 390 21.07 15.27 -24.82
N MET A 391 20.40 14.81 -25.91
CA MET A 391 19.36 13.78 -25.79
C MET A 391 19.94 12.45 -25.28
N ALA A 392 21.12 12.04 -25.75
CA ALA A 392 21.77 10.82 -25.29
C ALA A 392 22.17 10.89 -23.82
N THR A 393 22.69 12.04 -23.37
CA THR A 393 23.05 12.25 -21.95
C THR A 393 21.81 12.20 -21.06
N ALA A 394 20.72 12.87 -21.46
CA ALA A 394 19.44 12.80 -20.71
C ALA A 394 18.90 11.38 -20.68
N ALA A 395 18.98 10.64 -21.78
CA ALA A 395 18.52 9.26 -21.87
C ALA A 395 19.35 8.34 -20.95
N ALA A 396 20.68 8.46 -20.99
CA ALA A 396 21.57 7.68 -20.12
C ALA A 396 21.30 7.96 -18.64
N SER A 397 21.14 9.24 -18.28
CA SER A 397 20.83 9.65 -16.91
C SER A 397 19.48 9.11 -16.45
N GLY A 398 18.42 9.20 -17.28
CA GLY A 398 17.10 8.68 -16.96
C GLY A 398 17.10 7.16 -16.80
N VAL A 399 17.84 6.43 -17.65
CA VAL A 399 18.01 4.97 -17.51
C VAL A 399 18.70 4.64 -16.19
N VAL A 400 19.80 5.32 -15.84
CA VAL A 400 20.50 5.10 -14.57
C VAL A 400 19.59 5.38 -13.37
N ILE A 401 18.82 6.48 -13.40
CA ILE A 401 17.86 6.81 -12.33
C ILE A 401 16.83 5.69 -12.15
N LEU A 402 16.26 5.14 -13.22
CA LEU A 402 15.29 4.05 -13.15
C LEU A 402 15.92 2.76 -12.66
N LEU A 403 17.13 2.39 -13.12
CA LEU A 403 17.85 1.22 -12.64
C LEU A 403 18.22 1.33 -11.16
N LEU A 404 18.65 2.51 -10.69
CA LEU A 404 18.89 2.73 -9.26
C LEU A 404 17.60 2.66 -8.44
N SER A 405 16.48 3.16 -8.98
CA SER A 405 15.18 3.03 -8.34
C SER A 405 14.74 1.57 -8.24
N SER A 406 15.10 0.72 -9.20
CA SER A 406 14.77 -0.72 -9.25
C SER A 406 15.46 -1.55 -8.15
N PHE A 407 16.48 -1.02 -7.46
CA PHE A 407 17.10 -1.71 -6.30
C PHE A 407 16.21 -1.70 -5.04
N VAL A 408 15.28 -0.75 -4.91
CA VAL A 408 14.45 -0.58 -3.70
C VAL A 408 12.96 -0.40 -4.03
N ASP A 409 12.60 -0.55 -5.30
CA ASP A 409 11.21 -0.51 -5.79
C ASP A 409 11.12 -1.30 -7.12
N TYR A 410 9.94 -1.28 -7.77
CA TYR A 410 9.67 -2.00 -9.02
C TYR A 410 9.15 -1.07 -10.14
N PRO A 411 9.85 0.03 -10.47
CA PRO A 411 9.35 1.02 -11.43
C PRO A 411 9.17 0.46 -12.84
N LEU A 412 10.02 -0.51 -13.25
CA LEU A 412 10.02 -1.05 -14.61
C LEU A 412 8.87 -2.07 -14.85
N ARG A 413 8.21 -2.54 -13.80
CA ARG A 413 7.00 -3.39 -13.91
C ARG A 413 5.72 -2.57 -14.15
N MET A 414 5.82 -1.23 -14.09
CA MET A 414 4.69 -0.35 -14.43
C MET A 414 4.74 0.03 -15.91
N PRO A 415 3.65 -0.14 -16.67
CA PRO A 415 3.62 0.17 -18.10
C PRO A 415 4.09 1.59 -18.44
N VAL A 416 3.78 2.56 -17.57
CA VAL A 416 4.17 3.97 -17.75
C VAL A 416 5.69 4.15 -17.72
N LEU A 417 6.37 3.63 -16.70
CA LEU A 417 7.82 3.77 -16.54
C LEU A 417 8.57 2.84 -17.48
N GLY A 418 8.01 1.66 -17.78
CA GLY A 418 8.51 0.76 -18.82
C GLY A 418 8.52 1.41 -20.20
N ALA A 419 7.47 2.15 -20.58
CA ALA A 419 7.40 2.88 -21.86
C ALA A 419 8.41 4.03 -21.92
N VAL A 420 8.60 4.79 -20.83
CA VAL A 420 9.65 5.82 -20.73
C VAL A 420 11.03 5.18 -20.86
N PHE A 421 11.28 4.10 -20.14
CA PHE A 421 12.54 3.35 -20.18
C PHE A 421 12.85 2.85 -21.60
N ALA A 422 11.84 2.30 -22.29
CA ALA A 422 11.95 1.86 -23.67
C ALA A 422 12.34 3.00 -24.62
N LEU A 423 11.72 4.18 -24.48
CA LEU A 423 12.08 5.39 -25.24
C LEU A 423 13.53 5.80 -24.98
N LEU A 424 13.94 5.83 -23.71
CA LEU A 424 15.29 6.23 -23.31
C LEU A 424 16.35 5.23 -23.84
N CYS A 425 16.08 3.93 -23.75
CA CYS A 425 16.95 2.90 -24.34
C CYS A 425 17.07 3.03 -25.86
N ALA A 426 15.97 3.32 -26.55
CA ALA A 426 15.99 3.55 -28.00
C ALA A 426 16.79 4.81 -28.40
N LEU A 427 16.81 5.84 -27.53
CA LEU A 427 17.65 7.03 -27.73
C LEU A 427 19.15 6.73 -27.59
N LEU A 428 19.54 5.71 -26.84
CA LEU A 428 20.93 5.30 -26.68
C LEU A 428 21.46 4.46 -27.86
N LEU A 429 20.60 4.03 -28.77
CA LEU A 429 21.05 3.27 -29.93
C LEU A 429 21.61 4.19 -31.03
N PRO A 430 22.78 3.84 -31.64
CA PRO A 430 23.34 4.60 -32.74
C PRO A 430 22.39 4.69 -33.93
N ARG A 431 22.37 5.84 -34.62
CA ARG A 431 21.53 6.10 -35.79
C ARG A 431 22.40 6.27 -37.04
N ARG A 432 21.83 6.04 -38.26
CA ARG A 432 22.56 6.22 -39.51
C ARG A 432 23.09 7.64 -39.68
N ALA A 433 22.38 8.65 -39.18
CA ALA A 433 22.82 10.04 -39.18
C ALA A 433 24.02 10.32 -38.26
N ASP A 434 24.31 9.43 -37.31
CA ASP A 434 25.45 9.54 -36.39
C ASP A 434 26.77 9.00 -37.01
N GLN A 435 26.70 8.39 -38.20
CA GLN A 435 27.90 7.87 -38.86
C GLN A 435 28.51 8.94 -39.81
N PRO A 436 29.82 9.09 -39.86
CA PRO A 436 30.50 9.97 -40.82
C PRO A 436 30.08 9.55 -42.24
N LYS A 437 29.75 10.53 -43.07
CA LYS A 437 29.52 10.30 -44.49
C LYS A 437 30.82 9.79 -45.11
N THR A 438 31.04 8.48 -45.11
CA THR A 438 32.05 7.91 -45.97
C THR A 438 31.60 8.08 -47.40
N SER A 439 32.33 8.89 -48.14
CA SER A 439 32.16 9.06 -49.60
C SER A 439 32.44 7.73 -50.29
N GLY A 440 31.41 6.95 -50.53
CA GLY A 440 31.49 5.67 -51.23
C GLY A 440 30.30 5.55 -52.17
N HIS A 441 30.48 5.98 -53.40
CA HIS A 441 29.66 5.60 -54.54
C HIS A 441 29.85 4.11 -54.78
N SER A 442 28.89 3.31 -54.36
CA SER A 442 28.57 2.02 -54.99
C SER A 442 27.55 1.29 -54.10
N ASP A 443 26.41 1.00 -54.62
CA ASP A 443 25.53 -0.13 -54.37
C ASP A 443 24.04 0.12 -54.65
N SER A 444 23.70 1.14 -55.44
CA SER A 444 22.29 1.32 -55.83
C SER A 444 21.83 0.27 -56.87
N ARG A 445 22.74 -0.44 -57.58
CA ARG A 445 22.39 -1.48 -58.57
C ARG A 445 22.28 -2.89 -58.00
N ALA A 446 22.93 -3.21 -56.89
CA ALA A 446 22.83 -4.55 -56.27
C ALA A 446 21.51 -4.77 -55.52
N LEU A 447 20.81 -3.68 -55.13
CA LEU A 447 19.55 -3.75 -54.38
C LEU A 447 18.31 -4.01 -55.25
N ALA A 448 18.37 -3.75 -56.55
CA ALA A 448 17.21 -3.90 -57.46
C ALA A 448 16.91 -5.36 -57.85
N ASN A 449 17.89 -6.26 -57.75
CA ASN A 449 17.75 -7.67 -58.22
C ASN A 449 17.38 -8.69 -57.13
N VAL A 450 17.37 -8.29 -55.85
CA VAL A 450 17.00 -9.21 -54.75
C VAL A 450 15.50 -9.21 -54.44
N ASP A 451 14.77 -8.22 -54.90
CA ASP A 451 13.34 -8.03 -54.52
C ASP A 451 12.35 -8.96 -55.21
N ARG A 452 12.74 -9.69 -56.26
CA ARG A 452 11.79 -10.57 -56.99
C ARG A 452 11.63 -12.00 -56.44
N ARG A 453 12.55 -12.47 -55.60
CA ARG A 453 12.46 -13.84 -54.99
C ARG A 453 11.96 -13.88 -53.58
N GLY A 454 11.67 -12.77 -52.88
CA GLY A 454 11.29 -12.67 -51.48
C GLY A 454 9.81 -12.44 -51.18
N GLY A 455 8.97 -12.15 -52.19
CA GLY A 455 7.58 -11.70 -51.97
C GLY A 455 6.72 -12.66 -51.15
N GLY A 456 6.81 -13.98 -51.41
CA GLY A 456 6.03 -14.99 -50.72
C GLY A 456 6.43 -15.13 -49.20
N ARG A 457 7.74 -15.12 -48.89
CA ARG A 457 8.23 -15.19 -47.52
C ARG A 457 7.85 -13.96 -46.67
N VAL A 458 7.92 -12.78 -47.27
CA VAL A 458 7.52 -11.53 -46.57
C VAL A 458 6.02 -11.54 -46.26
N THR A 459 5.19 -12.02 -47.19
CA THR A 459 3.74 -12.14 -47.01
C THR A 459 3.42 -13.15 -45.92
N ALA A 460 4.06 -14.32 -45.92
CA ALA A 460 3.88 -15.34 -44.89
C ALA A 460 4.26 -14.85 -43.45
N ILE A 461 5.39 -14.11 -43.33
CA ILE A 461 5.80 -13.52 -42.05
C ILE A 461 4.76 -12.48 -41.57
N ARG A 462 4.23 -11.65 -42.48
CA ARG A 462 3.19 -10.66 -42.10
C ARG A 462 1.90 -11.34 -41.67
N VAL A 463 1.46 -12.38 -42.36
CA VAL A 463 0.27 -13.16 -42.00
C VAL A 463 0.46 -13.79 -40.65
N ALA A 464 1.62 -14.42 -40.38
CA ALA A 464 1.95 -15.00 -39.08
C ALA A 464 1.99 -13.95 -37.95
N ALA A 465 2.56 -12.76 -38.23
CA ALA A 465 2.57 -11.66 -37.25
C ALA A 465 1.15 -11.14 -36.96
N MET A 466 0.29 -11.01 -37.99
CA MET A 466 -1.10 -10.61 -37.78
C MET A 466 -1.92 -11.64 -37.02
N ALA A 467 -1.74 -12.93 -37.32
CA ALA A 467 -2.36 -14.01 -36.53
C ALA A 467 -1.92 -13.98 -35.07
N MET A 468 -0.62 -13.80 -34.81
CA MET A 468 -0.08 -13.64 -33.46
C MET A 468 -0.71 -12.43 -32.75
N LEU A 469 -0.78 -11.27 -33.40
CA LEU A 469 -1.37 -10.06 -32.83
C LEU A 469 -2.86 -10.23 -32.56
N PHE A 470 -3.58 -10.94 -33.42
CA PHE A 470 -4.99 -11.30 -33.18
C PHE A 470 -5.14 -12.19 -31.93
N LEU A 471 -4.29 -13.22 -31.77
CA LEU A 471 -4.28 -14.07 -30.57
C LEU A 471 -3.95 -13.26 -29.32
N LEU A 472 -3.00 -12.32 -29.39
CA LEU A 472 -2.69 -11.41 -28.29
C LEU A 472 -3.86 -10.49 -27.94
N ALA A 473 -4.57 -9.95 -28.94
CA ALA A 473 -5.77 -9.16 -28.70
C ALA A 473 -6.84 -9.96 -27.97
N LEU A 474 -7.08 -11.21 -28.43
CA LEU A 474 -8.01 -12.13 -27.77
C LEU A 474 -7.60 -12.39 -26.31
N LEU A 475 -6.34 -12.69 -26.06
CA LEU A 475 -5.80 -12.93 -24.72
C LEU A 475 -5.97 -11.71 -23.80
N ILE A 476 -5.75 -10.50 -24.31
CA ILE A 476 -5.94 -9.24 -23.57
C ILE A 476 -7.42 -9.04 -23.24
N VAL A 477 -8.33 -9.30 -24.18
CA VAL A 477 -9.78 -9.24 -23.96
C VAL A 477 -10.20 -10.23 -22.90
N GLN A 478 -9.74 -11.48 -23.00
CA GLN A 478 -10.01 -12.51 -21.98
C GLN A 478 -9.54 -12.06 -20.60
N ALA A 479 -8.30 -11.54 -20.47
CA ALA A 479 -7.76 -11.03 -19.21
C ALA A 479 -8.59 -9.89 -18.62
N GLY A 480 -9.01 -8.94 -19.47
CA GLY A 480 -9.82 -7.80 -19.05
C GLY A 480 -11.22 -8.20 -18.58
N VAL A 481 -11.94 -9.00 -19.40
CA VAL A 481 -13.30 -9.46 -19.10
C VAL A 481 -13.31 -10.36 -17.87
N SER A 482 -12.38 -11.32 -17.76
CA SER A 482 -12.27 -12.20 -16.61
C SER A 482 -12.00 -11.40 -15.32
N SER A 483 -11.06 -10.45 -15.36
CA SER A 483 -10.76 -9.59 -14.21
C SER A 483 -11.96 -8.75 -13.77
N GLN A 484 -12.75 -8.25 -14.72
CA GLN A 484 -13.96 -7.50 -14.42
C GLN A 484 -15.05 -8.42 -13.83
N SER A 485 -15.23 -9.62 -14.40
CA SER A 485 -16.19 -10.62 -13.89
C SER A 485 -15.84 -11.09 -12.47
N ILE A 486 -14.55 -11.26 -12.16
CA ILE A 486 -14.09 -11.56 -10.78
C ILE A 486 -14.52 -10.45 -9.81
N ARG A 487 -14.38 -9.17 -10.22
CA ARG A 487 -14.80 -8.02 -9.39
C ARG A 487 -16.31 -7.96 -9.16
N SER A 488 -17.09 -8.38 -10.16
CA SER A 488 -18.55 -8.44 -10.07
C SER A 488 -19.06 -9.67 -9.32
N GLY A 489 -18.16 -10.58 -8.85
CA GLY A 489 -18.54 -11.82 -8.18
C GLY A 489 -19.01 -12.93 -9.14
N GLU A 490 -18.87 -12.74 -10.47
CA GLU A 490 -19.30 -13.71 -11.50
C GLU A 490 -18.14 -14.68 -11.81
N TYR A 491 -17.72 -15.50 -10.84
CA TYR A 491 -16.48 -16.26 -10.92
C TYR A 491 -16.49 -17.34 -12.00
N ARG A 492 -17.57 -18.09 -12.20
CA ARG A 492 -17.71 -19.06 -13.29
C ARG A 492 -17.65 -18.41 -14.68
N LYS A 493 -18.30 -17.26 -14.84
CA LYS A 493 -18.21 -16.49 -16.07
C LYS A 493 -16.77 -16.03 -16.33
N ALA A 494 -16.06 -15.63 -15.27
CA ALA A 494 -14.64 -15.27 -15.36
C ALA A 494 -13.78 -16.44 -15.81
N ALA A 495 -14.00 -17.66 -15.27
CA ALA A 495 -13.29 -18.88 -15.65
C ALA A 495 -13.59 -19.28 -17.10
N ASN A 496 -14.85 -19.18 -17.56
CA ASN A 496 -15.24 -19.47 -18.95
C ASN A 496 -14.58 -18.51 -19.95
N TRP A 497 -14.44 -17.20 -19.59
CA TRP A 497 -13.77 -16.22 -20.45
C TRP A 497 -12.28 -16.42 -20.51
N ALA A 498 -11.63 -16.77 -19.40
CA ALA A 498 -10.20 -16.99 -19.28
C ALA A 498 -9.91 -18.34 -18.61
N PRO A 499 -9.97 -19.46 -19.36
CA PRO A 499 -9.72 -20.80 -18.82
C PRO A 499 -8.30 -20.96 -18.22
N TRP A 500 -7.41 -20.02 -18.47
CA TRP A 500 -6.06 -19.93 -17.92
C TRP A 500 -5.96 -19.08 -16.64
N SER A 501 -7.10 -18.59 -16.10
CA SER A 501 -7.10 -17.76 -14.89
C SER A 501 -7.23 -18.61 -13.63
N THR A 502 -6.12 -18.81 -12.93
CA THR A 502 -6.06 -19.48 -11.64
C THR A 502 -7.05 -18.91 -10.63
N ARG A 503 -7.12 -17.57 -10.51
CA ARG A 503 -7.99 -16.89 -9.57
C ARG A 503 -9.47 -17.06 -9.88
N ALA A 504 -9.85 -17.12 -11.17
CA ALA A 504 -11.22 -17.33 -11.55
C ALA A 504 -11.70 -18.72 -11.10
N HIS A 505 -10.93 -19.76 -11.40
CA HIS A 505 -11.21 -21.14 -11.01
C HIS A 505 -11.19 -21.33 -9.48
N GLU A 506 -10.23 -20.75 -8.78
CA GLU A 506 -10.14 -20.80 -7.31
C GLU A 506 -11.37 -20.16 -6.64
N ARG A 507 -11.82 -19.00 -7.14
CA ARG A 507 -13.00 -18.31 -6.63
C ARG A 507 -14.28 -19.05 -6.99
N ALA A 508 -14.38 -19.61 -8.19
CA ALA A 508 -15.52 -20.44 -8.62
C ALA A 508 -15.62 -21.71 -7.76
N SER A 509 -14.50 -22.36 -7.48
CA SER A 509 -14.44 -23.51 -6.57
C SER A 509 -14.92 -23.17 -5.15
N THR A 510 -14.43 -22.06 -4.61
CA THR A 510 -14.84 -21.59 -3.28
C THR A 510 -16.34 -21.26 -3.22
N GLN A 511 -16.89 -20.61 -4.26
CA GLN A 511 -18.32 -20.31 -4.36
C GLN A 511 -19.13 -21.61 -4.44
N ALA A 512 -18.71 -22.57 -5.26
CA ALA A 512 -19.40 -23.86 -5.40
C ALA A 512 -19.43 -24.64 -4.07
N LEU A 513 -18.36 -24.56 -3.26
CA LEU A 513 -18.38 -25.15 -1.90
C LEU A 513 -19.43 -24.50 -1.00
N VAL A 514 -19.55 -23.18 -1.00
CA VAL A 514 -20.56 -22.45 -0.22
C VAL A 514 -21.98 -22.83 -0.67
N GLU A 515 -22.15 -23.07 -1.97
CA GLU A 515 -23.42 -23.49 -2.58
C GLU A 515 -23.70 -24.99 -2.42
N GLY A 516 -22.80 -25.77 -1.79
CA GLY A 516 -22.93 -27.23 -1.62
C GLY A 516 -22.68 -28.04 -2.89
N GLN A 517 -22.18 -27.45 -3.96
CA GLN A 517 -21.93 -28.09 -5.26
C GLN A 517 -20.55 -28.74 -5.28
N THR A 518 -20.36 -29.81 -4.54
CA THR A 518 -19.03 -30.42 -4.28
C THR A 518 -18.31 -30.90 -5.55
N GLU A 519 -19.02 -31.46 -6.56
CA GLU A 519 -18.40 -31.91 -7.81
C GLU A 519 -17.90 -30.73 -8.66
N VAL A 520 -18.67 -29.63 -8.70
CA VAL A 520 -18.26 -28.41 -9.38
C VAL A 520 -17.06 -27.79 -8.67
N ALA A 521 -17.10 -27.75 -7.34
CA ALA A 521 -15.98 -27.25 -6.54
C ALA A 521 -14.70 -28.02 -6.81
N LEU A 522 -14.78 -29.36 -6.93
CA LEU A 522 -13.66 -30.23 -7.21
C LEU A 522 -13.11 -30.01 -8.63
N SER A 523 -13.99 -29.90 -9.64
CA SER A 523 -13.57 -29.67 -11.04
C SER A 523 -12.87 -28.31 -11.20
N GLU A 524 -13.40 -27.26 -10.59
CA GLU A 524 -12.81 -25.92 -10.61
C GLU A 524 -11.47 -25.86 -9.82
N ALA A 525 -11.39 -26.54 -8.66
CA ALA A 525 -10.16 -26.64 -7.90
C ALA A 525 -9.07 -27.41 -8.66
N ARG A 526 -9.45 -28.47 -9.37
CA ARG A 526 -8.53 -29.24 -10.22
C ARG A 526 -7.98 -28.37 -11.36
N ALA A 527 -8.85 -27.59 -12.02
CA ALA A 527 -8.43 -26.65 -13.05
C ALA A 527 -7.46 -25.59 -12.48
N ALA A 528 -7.74 -25.02 -11.29
CA ALA A 528 -6.86 -24.07 -10.62
C ALA A 528 -5.48 -24.68 -10.30
N LEU A 529 -5.42 -25.91 -9.78
CA LEU A 529 -4.16 -26.61 -9.49
C LEU A 529 -3.36 -26.97 -10.74
N GLY A 530 -4.03 -27.25 -11.87
CA GLY A 530 -3.37 -27.43 -13.17
C GLY A 530 -2.65 -26.18 -13.64
N LEU A 531 -3.17 -25.01 -13.32
CA LEU A 531 -2.64 -23.68 -13.67
C LEU A 531 -1.65 -23.14 -12.64
N SER A 532 -1.88 -23.41 -11.35
CA SER A 532 -0.99 -23.04 -10.25
C SER A 532 -0.96 -24.15 -9.20
N PRO A 533 0.08 -25.00 -9.25
CA PRO A 533 0.18 -26.17 -8.37
C PRO A 533 0.40 -25.84 -6.89
N ILE A 534 0.57 -24.55 -6.55
CA ILE A 534 0.70 -24.02 -5.19
C ILE A 534 -0.51 -23.16 -4.79
N SER A 535 -1.66 -23.25 -5.51
CA SER A 535 -2.88 -22.52 -5.18
C SER A 535 -3.47 -23.02 -3.87
N VAL A 536 -3.32 -22.24 -2.80
CA VAL A 536 -3.82 -22.54 -1.45
C VAL A 536 -5.31 -22.77 -1.44
N GLY A 537 -6.08 -21.92 -2.12
CA GLY A 537 -7.55 -22.02 -2.18
C GLY A 537 -8.02 -23.28 -2.92
N ALA A 538 -7.29 -23.73 -3.95
CA ALA A 538 -7.60 -24.96 -4.64
C ALA A 538 -7.30 -26.20 -3.79
N VAL A 539 -6.11 -26.26 -3.14
CA VAL A 539 -5.75 -27.36 -2.21
C VAL A 539 -6.75 -27.44 -1.07
N ARG A 540 -7.10 -26.31 -0.46
CA ARG A 540 -8.13 -26.23 0.56
C ARG A 540 -9.48 -26.77 0.06
N SER A 541 -9.92 -26.34 -1.11
CA SER A 541 -11.23 -26.73 -1.64
C SER A 541 -11.30 -28.26 -1.83
N ILE A 542 -10.25 -28.88 -2.38
CA ILE A 542 -10.17 -30.35 -2.48
C ILE A 542 -10.14 -30.98 -1.09
N GLY A 543 -9.30 -30.45 -0.17
CA GLY A 543 -9.23 -30.96 1.19
C GLY A 543 -10.57 -30.94 1.91
N VAL A 544 -11.34 -29.85 1.77
CA VAL A 544 -12.70 -29.76 2.34
C VAL A 544 -13.66 -30.76 1.70
N VAL A 545 -13.64 -30.94 0.37
CA VAL A 545 -14.48 -31.96 -0.30
C VAL A 545 -14.13 -33.37 0.18
N GLU A 546 -12.83 -33.70 0.33
CA GLU A 546 -12.41 -35.00 0.85
C GLU A 546 -12.88 -35.22 2.30
N LEU A 547 -12.84 -34.18 3.14
CA LEU A 547 -13.39 -34.25 4.50
C LEU A 547 -14.92 -34.49 4.49
N LEU A 548 -15.64 -33.80 3.62
CA LEU A 548 -17.11 -33.97 3.48
C LEU A 548 -17.48 -35.35 2.96
N ARG A 549 -16.63 -36.01 2.16
CA ARG A 549 -16.78 -37.37 1.67
C ARG A 549 -16.36 -38.43 2.69
N GLY A 550 -15.92 -38.04 3.88
CA GLY A 550 -15.45 -38.96 4.92
C GLY A 550 -14.00 -39.43 4.74
N GLN A 551 -13.28 -38.96 3.74
CA GLN A 551 -11.87 -39.28 3.48
C GLN A 551 -10.94 -38.45 4.38
N SER A 552 -11.12 -38.60 5.70
CA SER A 552 -10.50 -37.72 6.72
C SER A 552 -8.98 -37.69 6.66
N ALA A 553 -8.33 -38.81 6.36
CA ALA A 553 -6.86 -38.85 6.27
C ALA A 553 -6.34 -37.97 5.13
N ARG A 554 -6.89 -38.13 3.92
CA ARG A 554 -6.50 -37.36 2.73
C ARG A 554 -6.88 -35.89 2.87
N GLY A 555 -8.10 -35.61 3.34
CA GLY A 555 -8.58 -34.24 3.54
C GLY A 555 -7.71 -33.49 4.55
N ASN A 556 -7.36 -34.11 5.69
CA ASN A 556 -6.47 -33.51 6.68
C ASN A 556 -5.04 -33.28 6.15
N ALA A 557 -4.51 -34.22 5.34
CA ALA A 557 -3.20 -34.04 4.72
C ALA A 557 -3.19 -32.82 3.78
N LEU A 558 -4.19 -32.70 2.89
CA LEU A 558 -4.32 -31.54 2.00
C LEU A 558 -4.50 -30.22 2.76
N MET A 559 -5.30 -30.20 3.82
CA MET A 559 -5.44 -29.00 4.65
C MET A 559 -4.15 -28.62 5.38
N ASN A 560 -3.33 -29.60 5.81
CA ASN A 560 -2.01 -29.32 6.37
C ASN A 560 -1.06 -28.75 5.31
N ILE A 561 -1.07 -29.27 4.09
CA ILE A 561 -0.29 -28.70 2.98
C ILE A 561 -0.73 -27.26 2.71
N ALA A 562 -2.05 -27.01 2.64
CA ALA A 562 -2.58 -25.66 2.48
C ALA A 562 -2.12 -24.72 3.60
N ALA A 563 -2.05 -25.19 4.84
CA ALA A 563 -1.54 -24.44 5.99
C ALA A 563 -0.03 -24.16 5.88
N GLY A 564 0.74 -25.06 5.27
CA GLY A 564 2.18 -24.89 4.98
C GLY A 564 2.46 -23.90 3.84
N LEU A 565 1.47 -23.63 2.97
CA LEU A 565 1.59 -22.68 1.86
C LEU A 565 1.32 -21.22 2.27
N GLY A 566 1.27 -20.93 3.58
CA GLY A 566 1.27 -19.58 4.10
C GLY A 566 0.09 -19.22 5.00
N TRP A 567 -0.07 -17.91 5.24
CA TRP A 567 -0.96 -17.36 6.26
C TRP A 567 -2.24 -16.73 5.71
N HIS A 568 -2.35 -16.56 4.38
CA HIS A 568 -3.35 -15.68 3.78
C HIS A 568 -4.74 -16.31 3.55
N ASP A 569 -4.85 -17.64 3.57
CA ASP A 569 -6.16 -18.28 3.49
C ASP A 569 -6.80 -18.40 4.87
N SER A 570 -7.73 -17.50 5.16
CA SER A 570 -8.36 -17.40 6.48
C SER A 570 -9.14 -18.65 6.88
N ILE A 571 -9.70 -19.41 5.92
CA ILE A 571 -10.44 -20.65 6.19
C ILE A 571 -9.48 -21.72 6.67
N VAL A 572 -8.33 -21.85 6.01
CA VAL A 572 -7.26 -22.76 6.42
C VAL A 572 -6.78 -22.39 7.82
N GLN A 573 -6.54 -21.10 8.10
CA GLN A 573 -6.09 -20.67 9.42
C GLN A 573 -7.12 -21.03 10.52
N LEU A 574 -8.42 -20.78 10.29
CA LEU A 574 -9.47 -21.14 11.24
C LEU A 574 -9.54 -22.65 11.47
N TRP A 575 -9.38 -23.45 10.43
CA TRP A 575 -9.31 -24.90 10.54
C TRP A 575 -8.11 -25.36 11.38
N VAL A 576 -6.92 -24.78 11.17
CA VAL A 576 -5.73 -25.09 11.99
C VAL A 576 -5.96 -24.69 13.45
N ILE A 577 -6.53 -23.52 13.71
CA ILE A 577 -6.87 -23.06 15.06
C ILE A 577 -7.78 -24.07 15.76
N ASP A 578 -8.91 -24.47 15.14
CA ASP A 578 -9.84 -25.43 15.71
C ASP A 578 -9.17 -26.77 16.03
N ARG A 579 -8.39 -27.28 15.07
CA ARG A 579 -7.65 -28.54 15.25
C ARG A 579 -6.62 -28.47 16.39
N ALA A 580 -5.83 -27.42 16.43
CA ALA A 580 -4.82 -27.18 17.44
C ALA A 580 -5.44 -27.08 18.86
N LEU A 581 -6.59 -26.37 18.96
CA LEU A 581 -7.35 -26.27 20.22
C LEU A 581 -7.87 -27.64 20.69
N ARG A 582 -8.34 -28.48 19.79
CA ARG A 582 -8.82 -29.85 20.10
C ARG A 582 -7.68 -30.77 20.54
N SER A 583 -6.50 -30.65 19.95
CA SER A 583 -5.33 -31.44 20.32
C SER A 583 -4.61 -30.88 21.56
N GLY A 584 -4.96 -29.67 22.03
CA GLY A 584 -4.30 -28.99 23.15
C GLY A 584 -3.04 -28.24 22.77
N ASP A 585 -2.74 -28.09 21.47
CA ASP A 585 -1.62 -27.28 20.98
C ASP A 585 -1.97 -25.79 20.98
N THR A 586 -1.88 -25.21 22.16
CA THR A 586 -2.20 -23.81 22.40
C THR A 586 -1.28 -22.85 21.63
N THR A 587 -0.01 -23.22 21.47
CA THR A 587 0.99 -22.37 20.81
C THR A 587 0.62 -22.17 19.34
N THR A 588 0.39 -23.24 18.60
CA THR A 588 -0.05 -23.18 17.20
C THR A 588 -1.37 -22.43 17.08
N ALA A 589 -2.36 -22.69 17.96
CA ALA A 589 -3.65 -22.01 17.89
C ALA A 589 -3.51 -20.48 18.01
N VAL A 590 -2.72 -20.00 18.99
CA VAL A 590 -2.52 -18.56 19.21
C VAL A 590 -1.70 -17.93 18.09
N GLN A 591 -0.64 -18.58 17.59
CA GLN A 591 0.15 -18.08 16.46
C GLN A 591 -0.68 -17.96 15.19
N ARG A 592 -1.53 -18.95 14.87
CA ARG A 592 -2.39 -18.89 13.68
C ARG A 592 -3.47 -17.81 13.80
N ALA A 593 -4.01 -17.62 14.99
CA ALA A 593 -4.92 -16.51 15.28
C ALA A 593 -4.23 -15.15 15.18
N GLU A 594 -2.99 -15.03 15.69
CA GLU A 594 -2.17 -13.84 15.50
C GLU A 594 -1.98 -13.49 14.02
N GLY A 595 -1.74 -14.47 13.15
CA GLY A 595 -1.67 -14.27 11.71
C GLY A 595 -2.93 -13.60 11.15
N LEU A 596 -4.13 -14.04 11.58
CA LEU A 596 -5.40 -13.41 11.21
C LEU A 596 -5.54 -12.00 11.78
N PHE A 597 -5.14 -11.77 13.04
CA PHE A 597 -5.20 -10.45 13.67
C PHE A 597 -4.27 -9.44 13.00
N ARG A 598 -3.07 -9.82 12.62
CA ARG A 598 -2.12 -8.99 11.88
C ARG A 598 -2.66 -8.57 10.52
N GLN A 599 -3.32 -9.49 9.82
CA GLN A 599 -3.95 -9.24 8.52
C GLN A 599 -5.29 -8.51 8.62
N ASN A 600 -5.86 -8.36 9.80
CA ASN A 600 -7.20 -7.79 10.03
C ASN A 600 -8.31 -8.59 9.31
N GLN A 601 -8.19 -9.92 9.32
CA GLN A 601 -9.11 -10.84 8.64
C GLN A 601 -9.79 -11.80 9.62
N PHE A 602 -11.07 -12.06 9.41
CA PHE A 602 -11.85 -13.05 10.18
C PHE A 602 -11.71 -12.95 11.71
N LEU A 603 -11.60 -11.72 12.21
CA LEU A 603 -11.31 -11.45 13.62
C LEU A 603 -12.36 -12.05 14.57
N PRO A 604 -13.69 -11.88 14.36
CA PRO A 604 -14.69 -12.45 15.28
C PRO A 604 -14.65 -13.98 15.33
N PRO A 605 -14.61 -14.72 14.19
CA PRO A 605 -14.50 -16.17 14.23
C PRO A 605 -13.27 -16.69 14.95
N ALA A 606 -12.10 -16.09 14.74
CA ALA A 606 -10.88 -16.46 15.43
C ALA A 606 -10.99 -16.22 16.95
N LEU A 607 -11.54 -15.07 17.34
CA LEU A 607 -11.77 -14.75 18.75
C LEU A 607 -12.72 -15.76 19.39
N THR A 608 -13.84 -16.09 18.72
CA THR A 608 -14.82 -17.08 19.21
C THR A 608 -14.17 -18.44 19.44
N LEU A 609 -13.35 -18.94 18.48
CA LEU A 609 -12.65 -20.21 18.67
C LEU A 609 -11.74 -20.20 19.89
N LEU A 610 -10.95 -19.14 20.07
CA LEU A 610 -10.05 -19.01 21.21
C LEU A 610 -10.79 -18.94 22.55
N LEU A 611 -11.88 -18.16 22.62
CA LEU A 611 -12.65 -17.99 23.86
C LEU A 611 -13.49 -19.21 24.23
N ARG A 612 -13.92 -20.02 23.24
CA ARG A 612 -14.67 -21.27 23.42
C ARG A 612 -13.79 -22.53 23.40
N ALA A 613 -12.47 -22.37 23.52
CA ALA A 613 -11.54 -23.50 23.53
C ALA A 613 -11.93 -24.54 24.60
N PRO A 614 -11.76 -25.86 24.34
CA PRO A 614 -12.06 -26.91 25.32
C PRO A 614 -11.30 -26.74 26.65
N LYS A 615 -10.08 -26.18 26.58
CA LYS A 615 -9.26 -25.81 27.73
C LYS A 615 -8.89 -24.33 27.61
N PRO A 616 -9.74 -23.41 28.11
CA PRO A 616 -9.54 -21.98 27.85
C PRO A 616 -8.33 -21.38 28.60
N GLU A 617 -7.99 -21.88 29.80
CA GLU A 617 -6.96 -21.25 30.64
C GLU A 617 -5.56 -21.19 29.99
N PRO A 618 -5.01 -22.25 29.39
CA PRO A 618 -3.75 -22.17 28.66
C PRO A 618 -3.80 -21.18 27.49
N VAL A 619 -4.93 -21.14 26.75
CA VAL A 619 -5.14 -20.23 25.63
C VAL A 619 -5.15 -18.76 26.08
N LEU A 620 -5.89 -18.45 27.16
CA LEU A 620 -5.94 -17.10 27.73
C LEU A 620 -4.56 -16.66 28.27
N THR A 621 -3.78 -17.60 28.82
CA THR A 621 -2.42 -17.32 29.27
C THR A 621 -1.50 -16.97 28.09
N ALA A 622 -1.48 -17.79 27.04
CA ALA A 622 -0.66 -17.54 25.86
C ALA A 622 -1.08 -16.24 25.14
N LEU A 623 -2.39 -16.02 25.00
CA LEU A 623 -2.93 -14.82 24.37
C LEU A 623 -2.61 -13.55 25.18
N SER A 624 -2.71 -13.61 26.53
CA SER A 624 -2.32 -12.47 27.39
C SER A 624 -0.83 -12.17 27.29
N ALA A 625 0.03 -13.19 27.17
CA ALA A 625 1.47 -13.01 26.99
C ALA A 625 1.78 -12.35 25.64
N ALA A 626 1.13 -12.77 24.56
CA ALA A 626 1.27 -12.14 23.23
C ALA A 626 0.81 -10.67 23.25
N LEU A 627 -0.35 -10.37 23.86
CA LEU A 627 -0.89 -9.02 23.97
C LEU A 627 -0.03 -8.10 24.87
N ALA A 628 0.66 -8.64 25.86
CA ALA A 628 1.55 -7.89 26.75
C ALA A 628 2.78 -7.32 26.03
N GLN A 629 3.21 -7.95 24.92
CA GLN A 629 4.30 -7.46 24.07
C GLN A 629 3.90 -6.24 23.21
N GLN A 630 2.68 -5.75 23.34
CA GLN A 630 2.14 -4.60 22.58
C GLN A 630 2.21 -4.75 21.05
N PRO A 631 1.75 -5.88 20.48
CA PRO A 631 1.81 -6.08 19.05
C PRO A 631 0.92 -5.04 18.31
N PRO A 632 1.20 -4.74 17.03
CA PRO A 632 0.44 -3.75 16.26
C PRO A 632 -1.08 -4.02 16.17
N TRP A 633 -1.50 -5.27 16.35
CA TRP A 633 -2.90 -5.69 16.32
C TRP A 633 -3.62 -5.59 17.67
N ARG A 634 -2.91 -5.31 18.79
CA ARG A 634 -3.47 -5.29 20.16
C ARG A 634 -4.72 -4.40 20.28
N SER A 635 -4.65 -3.16 19.81
CA SER A 635 -5.78 -2.21 19.94
C SER A 635 -7.03 -2.67 19.18
N LYS A 636 -6.84 -3.24 18.00
CA LYS A 636 -7.94 -3.81 17.21
C LYS A 636 -8.54 -5.04 17.86
N PHE A 637 -7.70 -5.93 18.39
CA PHE A 637 -8.14 -7.11 19.13
C PHE A 637 -8.99 -6.72 20.35
N LEU A 638 -8.52 -5.78 21.16
CA LEU A 638 -9.26 -5.33 22.36
C LEU A 638 -10.55 -4.60 21.99
N ALA A 639 -10.59 -3.88 20.86
CA ALA A 639 -11.82 -3.29 20.33
C ALA A 639 -12.91 -4.33 19.98
N MET A 640 -12.53 -5.57 19.63
CA MET A 640 -13.50 -6.66 19.42
C MET A 640 -14.26 -7.05 20.69
N GLY A 641 -13.81 -6.64 21.87
CA GLY A 641 -14.58 -6.77 23.11
C GLY A 641 -16.03 -6.25 22.96
N GLY A 642 -16.25 -5.24 22.12
CA GLY A 642 -17.59 -4.75 21.79
C GLY A 642 -18.48 -5.71 20.99
N GLN A 643 -17.92 -6.80 20.47
CA GLN A 643 -18.65 -7.81 19.66
C GLN A 643 -18.74 -9.18 20.35
N VAL A 644 -18.17 -9.32 21.55
CA VAL A 644 -18.15 -10.58 22.33
C VAL A 644 -19.56 -11.03 22.63
N GLN A 645 -19.83 -12.32 22.47
CA GLN A 645 -21.13 -12.91 22.74
C GLN A 645 -21.28 -13.23 24.24
N ALA A 646 -22.51 -13.37 24.73
CA ALA A 646 -22.79 -13.66 26.15
C ALA A 646 -22.02 -14.89 26.66
N ALA A 647 -21.97 -15.97 25.87
CA ALA A 647 -21.26 -17.20 26.23
C ALA A 647 -19.73 -17.05 26.31
N GLU A 648 -19.17 -16.05 25.66
CA GLU A 648 -17.72 -15.78 25.58
C GLU A 648 -17.27 -14.74 26.62
N ALA A 649 -18.20 -13.94 27.15
CA ALA A 649 -17.93 -12.82 28.02
C ALA A 649 -17.09 -13.22 29.28
N PRO A 650 -17.35 -14.35 29.98
CA PRO A 650 -16.54 -14.74 31.12
C PRO A 650 -15.07 -15.05 30.77
N ALA A 651 -14.84 -15.64 29.59
CA ALA A 651 -13.46 -15.93 29.13
C ALA A 651 -12.73 -14.64 28.77
N PHE A 652 -13.40 -13.72 28.09
CA PHE A 652 -12.80 -12.42 27.72
C PHE A 652 -12.53 -11.55 28.98
N GLU A 653 -13.40 -11.57 29.98
CA GLU A 653 -13.16 -10.91 31.28
C GLU A 653 -11.90 -11.45 31.95
N ARG A 654 -11.71 -12.79 31.99
CA ARG A 654 -10.48 -13.40 32.56
C ARG A 654 -9.24 -12.99 31.77
N LEU A 655 -9.32 -12.89 30.43
CA LEU A 655 -8.22 -12.39 29.62
C LEU A 655 -7.83 -10.96 30.00
N LEU A 656 -8.82 -10.06 30.16
CA LEU A 656 -8.55 -8.68 30.55
C LEU A 656 -7.99 -8.59 31.97
N ALA A 657 -8.44 -9.44 32.90
CA ALA A 657 -7.90 -9.52 34.28
C ALA A 657 -6.41 -9.91 34.24
N ARG A 658 -6.00 -10.89 33.42
CA ARG A 658 -4.61 -11.27 33.21
C ARG A 658 -3.78 -10.12 32.65
N LEU A 659 -4.32 -9.41 31.63
CA LEU A 659 -3.65 -8.25 31.05
C LEU A 659 -3.49 -7.11 32.06
N ALA A 660 -4.48 -6.88 32.90
CA ALA A 660 -4.39 -5.85 33.95
C ALA A 660 -3.30 -6.15 35.00
N ALA A 661 -3.02 -7.43 35.26
CA ALA A 661 -1.96 -7.88 36.18
C ALA A 661 -0.55 -7.79 35.55
N ASN A 662 -0.41 -7.74 34.25
CA ASN A 662 0.86 -7.68 33.51
C ASN A 662 1.32 -6.23 33.29
N LYS A 663 2.63 -6.03 33.06
CA LYS A 663 3.16 -4.73 32.61
C LYS A 663 3.47 -4.79 31.09
N PRO A 664 3.07 -3.80 30.32
CA PRO A 664 2.19 -2.67 30.66
C PRO A 664 0.74 -3.15 30.81
N GLY A 665 0.04 -2.68 31.82
CA GLY A 665 -1.32 -3.10 32.15
C GLY A 665 -2.38 -2.77 31.11
N LEU A 666 -3.64 -3.02 31.46
CA LEU A 666 -4.81 -2.65 30.67
C LEU A 666 -5.05 -1.14 30.79
N THR A 667 -5.22 -0.46 29.66
CA THR A 667 -5.65 0.95 29.65
C THR A 667 -7.18 1.05 29.65
N SER A 668 -7.70 2.21 30.03
CA SER A 668 -9.15 2.43 29.99
C SER A 668 -9.72 2.36 28.57
N SER A 669 -8.98 2.80 27.55
CA SER A 669 -9.38 2.64 26.14
C SER A 669 -9.44 1.17 25.70
N ASP A 670 -8.57 0.32 26.25
CA ASP A 670 -8.55 -1.11 25.96
C ASP A 670 -9.80 -1.83 26.51
N GLY A 671 -10.23 -1.49 27.73
CA GLY A 671 -11.36 -2.13 28.40
C GLY A 671 -12.73 -1.62 27.97
N GLN A 672 -12.81 -0.38 27.46
CA GLN A 672 -14.08 0.30 27.21
C GLN A 672 -15.03 -0.41 26.25
N PRO A 673 -14.60 -0.94 25.09
CA PRO A 673 -15.52 -1.65 24.16
C PRO A 673 -16.23 -2.83 24.83
N PHE A 674 -15.51 -3.56 25.68
CA PHE A 674 -16.10 -4.69 26.39
C PHE A 674 -16.98 -4.27 27.56
N VAL A 675 -16.66 -3.19 28.27
CA VAL A 675 -17.56 -2.60 29.28
C VAL A 675 -18.89 -2.22 28.67
N ASP A 676 -18.89 -1.56 27.52
CA ASP A 676 -20.14 -1.20 26.81
C ASP A 676 -20.94 -2.46 26.43
N ARG A 677 -20.24 -3.47 25.93
CA ARG A 677 -20.88 -4.75 25.57
C ARG A 677 -21.50 -5.47 26.77
N LEU A 678 -20.82 -5.51 27.92
CA LEU A 678 -21.35 -6.12 29.13
C LEU A 678 -22.62 -5.42 29.61
N ILE A 679 -22.67 -4.09 29.49
CA ILE A 679 -23.87 -3.29 29.79
C ILE A 679 -25.03 -3.67 28.85
N ASP A 680 -24.75 -3.79 27.55
CA ASP A 680 -25.76 -4.21 26.55
C ASP A 680 -26.25 -5.64 26.81
N LEU A 681 -25.40 -6.52 27.34
CA LEU A 681 -25.74 -7.86 27.77
C LEU A 681 -26.46 -7.91 29.12
N GLY A 682 -26.58 -6.77 29.83
CA GLY A 682 -27.23 -6.69 31.15
C GLY A 682 -26.31 -7.04 32.33
N ASP A 683 -25.05 -7.43 32.10
CA ASP A 683 -24.08 -7.77 33.18
C ASP A 683 -23.32 -6.53 33.67
N VAL A 684 -24.02 -5.69 34.41
CA VAL A 684 -23.47 -4.46 35.00
C VAL A 684 -22.39 -4.77 36.05
N ALA A 685 -22.46 -5.95 36.71
CA ALA A 685 -21.48 -6.34 37.72
C ALA A 685 -20.13 -6.64 37.08
N ALA A 686 -20.09 -7.42 36.00
CA ALA A 686 -18.87 -7.65 35.22
C ALA A 686 -18.36 -6.35 34.60
N ALA A 687 -19.26 -5.52 34.07
CA ALA A 687 -18.86 -4.21 33.53
C ALA A 687 -18.11 -3.34 34.55
N ARG A 688 -18.55 -3.33 35.82
CA ARG A 688 -17.85 -2.59 36.89
C ARG A 688 -16.49 -3.18 37.22
N ARG A 689 -16.35 -4.52 37.24
CA ARG A 689 -15.05 -5.17 37.46
C ARG A 689 -14.05 -4.80 36.38
N VAL A 690 -14.44 -4.90 35.09
CA VAL A 690 -13.56 -4.54 33.97
C VAL A 690 -13.23 -3.06 33.97
N TRP A 691 -14.21 -2.21 34.30
CA TRP A 691 -14.01 -0.77 34.43
C TRP A 691 -12.96 -0.46 35.51
N ALA A 692 -13.04 -1.10 36.67
CA ALA A 692 -12.08 -0.93 37.75
C ALA A 692 -10.66 -1.39 37.36
N MET A 693 -10.55 -2.59 36.77
CA MET A 693 -9.29 -3.13 36.27
C MET A 693 -8.58 -2.18 35.29
N SER A 694 -9.32 -1.60 34.37
CA SER A 694 -8.76 -0.72 33.32
C SER A 694 -8.37 0.67 33.82
N ARG A 695 -8.73 1.04 35.05
CA ARG A 695 -8.49 2.37 35.62
C ARG A 695 -7.68 2.35 36.90
N GLY A 696 -7.15 1.20 37.32
CA GLY A 696 -6.43 1.06 38.57
C GLY A 696 -7.28 1.46 39.79
N ASN A 697 -8.56 1.06 39.80
CA ASN A 697 -9.57 1.36 40.82
C ASN A 697 -9.90 2.85 41.02
N ARG A 698 -9.50 3.73 40.06
CA ARG A 698 -9.86 5.14 40.13
C ARG A 698 -11.31 5.32 39.67
N LEU A 699 -12.12 5.96 40.51
CA LEU A 699 -13.52 6.26 40.16
C LEU A 699 -13.65 7.34 39.10
N LEU A 700 -12.69 8.28 39.06
CA LEU A 700 -12.61 9.41 38.17
C LEU A 700 -11.19 9.51 37.57
N LEU A 701 -11.08 9.80 36.27
CA LEU A 701 -9.80 9.96 35.58
C LEU A 701 -9.50 11.43 35.31
N ASN A 702 -8.19 11.77 35.29
CA ASN A 702 -7.72 13.08 34.89
C ASN A 702 -8.40 14.25 35.61
N GLY A 703 -8.58 14.13 36.92
CA GLY A 703 -9.21 15.17 37.73
C GLY A 703 -8.41 16.47 37.78
N GLY A 704 -7.11 16.44 37.47
CA GLY A 704 -6.24 17.61 37.33
C GLY A 704 -6.17 18.15 35.90
N PHE A 705 -6.93 17.61 34.95
CA PHE A 705 -6.96 18.04 33.53
C PHE A 705 -5.61 18.02 32.80
N GLU A 706 -4.65 17.23 33.25
CA GLU A 706 -3.28 17.20 32.70
C GLU A 706 -3.17 16.52 31.33
N THR A 707 -4.04 15.56 31.06
CA THR A 707 -4.03 14.76 29.82
C THR A 707 -5.43 14.58 29.25
N ASN A 708 -5.51 14.25 27.97
CA ASN A 708 -6.70 13.73 27.25
C ASN A 708 -8.04 14.44 27.58
N VAL A 709 -8.19 15.66 27.09
CA VAL A 709 -9.47 16.38 27.13
C VAL A 709 -10.00 16.50 25.69
N SER A 710 -11.19 15.98 25.45
CA SER A 710 -11.82 16.06 24.12
C SER A 710 -12.64 17.34 23.96
N SER A 711 -12.33 18.14 22.94
CA SER A 711 -13.13 19.31 22.52
C SER A 711 -14.15 18.98 21.42
N ARG A 712 -14.30 17.72 20.98
CA ARG A 712 -15.29 17.35 19.97
C ARG A 712 -16.68 17.33 20.57
N THR A 713 -17.51 18.28 20.11
CA THR A 713 -18.93 18.38 20.48
C THR A 713 -19.68 17.09 20.10
N GLY A 714 -20.29 16.45 21.09
CA GLY A 714 -21.23 15.34 20.89
C GLY A 714 -20.66 13.93 21.11
N GLN A 715 -19.38 13.74 21.23
CA GLN A 715 -18.79 12.43 21.52
C GLN A 715 -18.25 12.37 22.96
N LEU A 716 -18.86 11.55 23.81
CA LEU A 716 -18.34 11.25 25.14
C LEU A 716 -17.13 10.33 25.00
N MET A 717 -15.96 10.85 25.37
CA MET A 717 -14.76 10.01 25.38
C MET A 717 -14.75 9.15 26.64
N PRO A 718 -14.46 7.84 26.50
CA PRO A 718 -14.49 6.91 27.64
C PRO A 718 -13.52 7.26 28.77
N ASP A 719 -12.39 7.88 28.40
CA ASP A 719 -11.20 8.05 29.26
C ASP A 719 -10.91 9.49 29.59
N ALA A 720 -11.76 10.43 29.16
CA ALA A 720 -11.43 11.82 29.24
C ALA A 720 -12.64 12.67 29.60
N TRP A 721 -12.37 13.87 30.08
CA TRP A 721 -13.35 14.90 30.15
C TRP A 721 -13.81 15.33 28.76
N SER A 722 -15.10 15.36 28.54
CA SER A 722 -15.70 15.89 27.31
C SER A 722 -16.14 17.32 27.56
N LEU A 723 -15.53 18.29 26.86
CA LEU A 723 -15.87 19.70 26.93
C LEU A 723 -17.09 19.96 26.05
N ILE A 724 -18.12 20.61 26.62
CA ILE A 724 -19.35 20.95 25.93
C ILE A 724 -19.40 22.45 25.73
N SER A 725 -19.03 22.91 24.54
CA SER A 725 -19.14 24.34 24.18
C SER A 725 -20.56 24.70 23.81
N GLY A 726 -21.02 25.86 24.29
CA GLY A 726 -22.30 26.49 23.97
C GLY A 726 -22.15 27.82 23.27
N ARG A 727 -23.27 28.45 22.91
CA ARG A 727 -23.24 29.76 22.23
C ARG A 727 -22.52 30.84 23.05
N ARG A 728 -22.57 30.76 24.39
CA ARG A 728 -22.01 31.73 25.33
C ARG A 728 -21.03 31.14 26.33
N SER A 729 -20.61 29.86 26.16
CA SER A 729 -19.70 29.20 27.06
C SER A 729 -18.62 28.45 26.27
N ARG A 730 -17.36 28.67 26.64
CA ARG A 730 -16.20 27.98 26.05
C ARG A 730 -15.36 27.38 27.17
N PRO A 731 -15.59 26.09 27.51
CA PRO A 731 -14.66 25.39 28.37
C PRO A 731 -13.41 25.03 27.57
N ILE A 732 -12.24 25.32 28.14
CA ILE A 732 -10.92 24.97 27.59
C ILE A 732 -10.02 24.48 28.72
N VAL A 733 -9.01 23.69 28.39
CA VAL A 733 -7.94 23.36 29.34
C VAL A 733 -6.75 24.25 29.06
N GLY A 734 -6.17 24.83 30.08
CA GLY A 734 -5.03 25.72 29.99
C GLY A 734 -4.21 25.70 31.28
N ARG A 735 -3.06 26.38 31.25
CA ARG A 735 -2.18 26.47 32.41
C ARG A 735 -2.91 27.16 33.56
N ALA A 736 -2.89 26.57 34.74
CA ALA A 736 -3.53 27.07 35.93
C ALA A 736 -3.01 28.46 36.30
N PRO A 737 -3.87 29.40 36.79
CA PRO A 737 -3.44 30.70 37.28
C PRO A 737 -2.57 30.56 38.54
N ALA A 738 -1.96 31.70 38.98
CA ALA A 738 -1.03 31.71 40.15
C ALA A 738 -1.64 31.03 41.36
N GLY A 739 -0.86 30.15 42.02
CA GLY A 739 -1.29 29.30 43.12
C GLY A 739 -1.92 27.97 42.72
N GLY A 740 -2.08 27.67 41.40
CA GLY A 740 -2.39 26.36 40.86
C GLY A 740 -1.15 25.67 40.32
N GLN A 741 -1.25 24.37 40.05
CA GLN A 741 -0.17 23.54 39.49
C GLN A 741 -0.66 22.92 38.16
N GLY A 742 0.23 22.87 37.17
CA GLY A 742 -0.08 22.19 35.89
C GLY A 742 -1.17 22.86 35.06
N ASN A 743 -2.08 22.07 34.52
CA ASN A 743 -3.23 22.50 33.75
C ASN A 743 -4.49 22.52 34.62
N ALA A 744 -5.49 23.29 34.20
CA ALA A 744 -6.80 23.35 34.84
C ALA A 744 -7.90 23.59 33.80
N LEU A 745 -9.14 23.23 34.12
CA LEU A 745 -10.32 23.55 33.30
C LEU A 745 -10.69 25.02 33.48
N ARG A 746 -10.56 25.79 32.40
CA ARG A 746 -11.01 27.18 32.32
C ARG A 746 -12.39 27.28 31.69
N ILE A 747 -13.31 27.91 32.36
CA ILE A 747 -14.67 28.13 31.87
C ILE A 747 -14.89 29.63 31.69
N ILE A 748 -15.26 30.02 30.48
CA ILE A 748 -15.59 31.39 30.10
C ILE A 748 -17.05 31.43 29.70
N GLY A 749 -17.85 32.22 30.38
CA GLY A 749 -19.28 32.39 30.09
C GLY A 749 -20.16 31.23 30.62
N SER A 750 -21.48 31.43 30.56
CA SER A 750 -22.49 30.50 31.04
C SER A 750 -23.16 29.74 29.87
N ASN A 751 -23.45 28.46 30.05
CA ASN A 751 -24.10 27.60 29.06
C ASN A 751 -25.62 27.49 29.26
N GLY A 752 -26.22 28.50 29.93
CA GLY A 752 -27.67 28.51 30.14
C GLY A 752 -28.17 27.28 30.93
N GLY A 753 -27.44 26.85 31.96
CA GLY A 753 -27.77 25.69 32.78
C GLY A 753 -27.48 24.34 32.12
N LYS A 754 -26.89 24.30 30.92
CA LYS A 754 -26.40 23.05 30.32
C LYS A 754 -25.02 22.66 30.85
N PRO A 755 -24.64 21.36 30.86
CA PRO A 755 -23.31 20.98 31.27
C PRO A 755 -22.23 21.66 30.44
N VAL A 756 -21.10 22.02 31.08
CA VAL A 756 -19.90 22.59 30.43
C VAL A 756 -18.80 21.53 30.29
N VAL A 757 -18.79 20.54 31.18
CA VAL A 757 -17.89 19.38 31.10
C VAL A 757 -18.60 18.17 31.65
N VAL A 758 -18.31 17.01 31.07
CA VAL A 758 -18.87 15.71 31.52
C VAL A 758 -17.79 14.64 31.48
N GLN A 759 -17.90 13.69 32.40
CA GLN A 759 -17.14 12.44 32.37
C GLN A 759 -18.09 11.26 32.63
N ARG A 760 -17.92 10.19 31.88
CA ARG A 760 -18.66 8.94 32.06
C ARG A 760 -18.11 8.18 33.26
N LEU A 761 -19.01 7.68 34.12
CA LEU A 761 -18.69 6.91 35.29
C LEU A 761 -19.49 5.57 35.31
N LEU A 762 -18.99 4.60 36.05
CA LEU A 762 -19.65 3.33 36.29
C LEU A 762 -19.58 2.97 37.80
N LEU A 763 -20.25 3.77 38.59
CA LEU A 763 -20.25 3.70 40.06
C LEU A 763 -21.28 2.66 40.54
N ALA A 764 -20.99 2.09 41.73
CA ALA A 764 -22.00 1.34 42.48
C ALA A 764 -23.08 2.32 43.02
N PRO A 765 -24.31 1.84 43.30
CA PRO A 765 -25.29 2.65 44.03
C PRO A 765 -24.74 3.03 45.41
N GLY A 766 -24.97 4.28 45.82
CA GLY A 766 -24.51 4.75 47.11
C GLY A 766 -24.18 6.25 47.18
N ALA A 767 -23.65 6.68 48.32
CA ALA A 767 -23.24 8.07 48.55
C ALA A 767 -21.76 8.26 48.21
N TYR A 768 -21.45 9.38 47.59
CA TYR A 768 -20.10 9.76 47.14
C TYR A 768 -19.78 11.19 47.58
N SER A 769 -18.51 11.45 47.91
CA SER A 769 -18.00 12.77 48.17
C SER A 769 -17.12 13.23 46.99
N LEU A 770 -17.45 14.30 46.37
CA LEU A 770 -16.68 14.98 45.34
C LEU A 770 -15.91 16.13 46.01
N THR A 771 -14.60 16.16 45.84
CA THR A 771 -13.77 17.32 46.22
C THR A 771 -13.13 17.91 44.98
N PHE A 772 -13.02 19.21 44.93
CA PHE A 772 -12.38 19.93 43.81
C PHE A 772 -11.86 21.28 44.27
N ARG A 773 -10.91 21.86 43.54
CA ARG A 773 -10.44 23.23 43.73
C ARG A 773 -11.08 24.14 42.65
N ALA A 774 -11.48 25.33 43.06
CA ALA A 774 -11.93 26.34 42.12
C ALA A 774 -11.24 27.67 42.38
N TYR A 775 -10.99 28.40 41.31
CA TYR A 775 -10.39 29.74 41.33
C TYR A 775 -11.27 30.70 40.58
N ALA A 776 -11.47 31.88 41.13
CA ALA A 776 -12.06 33.03 40.43
C ALA A 776 -11.19 34.29 40.72
N LYS A 777 -11.05 35.16 39.71
CA LYS A 777 -10.23 36.37 39.81
C LYS A 777 -10.89 37.45 40.69
N ALA A 778 -12.21 37.46 40.74
CA ALA A 778 -13.02 38.35 41.54
C ALA A 778 -14.26 37.62 42.08
N PRO A 779 -14.88 38.11 43.20
CA PRO A 779 -16.12 37.52 43.70
C PRO A 779 -17.21 37.46 42.66
N LEU A 780 -17.81 36.30 42.49
CA LEU A 780 -18.81 36.01 41.47
C LEU A 780 -20.19 35.77 42.07
N ALA A 781 -21.24 36.35 41.48
CA ALA A 781 -22.63 35.96 41.74
C ALA A 781 -23.03 34.71 40.94
N ALA A 782 -22.18 33.68 40.99
CA ALA A 782 -22.39 32.43 40.24
C ALA A 782 -22.18 31.21 41.13
N SER A 783 -22.82 30.10 40.82
CA SER A 783 -22.60 28.84 41.47
C SER A 783 -22.22 27.76 40.47
N LEU A 784 -21.44 26.78 40.93
CA LEU A 784 -21.11 25.55 40.22
C LEU A 784 -21.98 24.43 40.76
N ARG A 785 -22.64 23.71 39.87
CA ARG A 785 -23.40 22.50 40.24
C ARG A 785 -22.76 21.28 39.64
N TRP A 786 -22.29 20.39 40.51
CA TRP A 786 -21.94 19.05 40.14
C TRP A 786 -23.14 18.14 40.32
N GLU A 787 -23.45 17.33 39.31
CA GLU A 787 -24.54 16.39 39.35
C GLU A 787 -24.14 15.05 38.73
N ILE A 788 -24.75 13.95 39.22
CA ILE A 788 -24.71 12.66 38.57
C ILE A 788 -25.98 12.53 37.72
N GLN A 789 -25.81 12.33 36.43
CA GLN A 789 -26.89 12.11 35.48
C GLN A 789 -26.95 10.62 35.12
N CYS A 790 -28.09 9.99 35.30
CA CYS A 790 -28.45 8.67 34.80
C CYS A 790 -29.24 8.81 33.49
N ALA A 791 -29.38 7.72 32.72
CA ALA A 791 -30.08 7.77 31.44
C ALA A 791 -31.56 8.21 31.56
N ARG A 792 -32.24 7.83 32.67
CA ARG A 792 -33.65 8.12 32.94
C ARG A 792 -33.90 9.02 34.14
N THR A 793 -32.94 9.15 35.02
CA THR A 793 -33.11 9.90 36.28
C THR A 793 -31.95 10.86 36.48
N ARG A 794 -32.22 12.02 37.09
CA ARG A 794 -31.19 12.94 37.56
C ARG A 794 -31.09 12.79 39.08
N SER A 795 -29.90 12.51 39.59
CA SER A 795 -29.68 12.61 41.03
C SER A 795 -29.71 14.09 41.47
N ALA A 796 -29.99 14.31 42.75
CA ALA A 796 -29.83 15.61 43.34
C ALA A 796 -28.39 16.09 43.17
N GLY A 797 -28.19 17.22 42.54
CA GLY A 797 -26.88 17.87 42.36
C GLY A 797 -26.50 18.63 43.64
N ALA A 798 -25.22 18.74 43.88
CA ALA A 798 -24.69 19.57 44.94
C ALA A 798 -24.17 20.90 44.40
N ASP A 799 -24.63 21.99 44.97
CA ASP A 799 -24.25 23.36 44.59
C ASP A 799 -23.03 23.84 45.40
N ALA A 800 -22.00 24.28 44.70
CA ALA A 800 -20.91 25.03 45.31
C ALA A 800 -21.08 26.53 44.97
N ILE A 801 -21.36 27.34 45.98
CA ILE A 801 -21.57 28.77 45.82
C ILE A 801 -20.21 29.45 45.73
N LEU A 802 -19.91 30.13 44.64
CA LEU A 802 -18.66 30.84 44.42
C LEU A 802 -18.69 32.33 44.88
N SER A 803 -19.79 32.78 45.48
CA SER A 803 -19.88 34.16 46.03
C SER A 803 -18.85 34.33 47.13
N ARG A 804 -17.90 35.24 46.97
CA ARG A 804 -16.74 35.54 47.87
C ARG A 804 -15.44 34.74 47.56
N VAL A 805 -15.34 34.00 46.41
CA VAL A 805 -14.08 33.35 46.03
C VAL A 805 -13.17 34.38 45.38
N SER A 806 -12.02 34.67 45.99
CA SER A 806 -10.86 35.28 45.32
C SER A 806 -9.67 34.35 45.57
N GLY A 807 -9.01 33.92 44.47
CA GLY A 807 -7.96 32.90 44.54
C GLY A 807 -8.47 31.45 44.58
N TRP A 808 -7.56 30.48 44.75
CA TRP A 808 -7.87 29.07 44.85
C TRP A 808 -8.52 28.71 46.19
N ARG A 809 -9.63 27.96 46.12
CA ARG A 809 -10.31 27.40 47.30
C ARG A 809 -10.77 25.97 47.05
N ASP A 810 -10.79 25.19 48.14
CA ASP A 810 -11.30 23.82 48.16
C ASP A 810 -12.79 23.78 48.40
N PHE A 811 -13.47 22.93 47.64
CA PHE A 811 -14.90 22.66 47.74
C PHE A 811 -15.18 21.18 47.92
N LYS A 812 -16.28 20.90 48.59
CA LYS A 812 -16.81 19.55 48.74
C LYS A 812 -18.27 19.52 48.39
N ALA A 813 -18.67 18.47 47.63
CA ALA A 813 -20.03 18.25 47.20
C ALA A 813 -20.40 16.78 47.47
N ASP A 814 -21.58 16.58 48.06
CA ASP A 814 -22.09 15.23 48.27
C ASP A 814 -23.01 14.81 47.12
N LEU A 815 -22.74 13.69 46.53
CA LEU A 815 -23.45 13.14 45.38
C LEU A 815 -24.00 11.74 45.71
N SER A 816 -25.11 11.32 45.08
CA SER A 816 -25.68 10.00 45.28
C SER A 816 -25.95 9.33 43.96
N VAL A 817 -25.69 8.03 43.90
CA VAL A 817 -26.08 7.15 42.80
C VAL A 817 -27.31 6.34 43.23
N PRO A 818 -28.44 6.42 42.50
CA PRO A 818 -29.65 5.66 42.84
C PRO A 818 -29.44 4.15 42.79
N LEU A 819 -30.23 3.41 43.56
CA LEU A 819 -30.21 1.94 43.58
C LEU A 819 -30.70 1.32 42.25
N GLN A 820 -31.65 1.97 41.56
CA GLN A 820 -32.32 1.46 40.37
C GLN A 820 -32.13 2.41 39.20
N ASP A 821 -32.17 1.86 37.98
CA ASP A 821 -32.15 2.60 36.68
C ASP A 821 -30.93 3.49 36.41
N CYS A 822 -29.82 3.25 37.09
CA CYS A 822 -28.60 4.03 36.91
C CYS A 822 -27.32 3.19 36.70
N PRO A 823 -27.28 2.28 35.70
CA PRO A 823 -26.11 1.42 35.47
C PRO A 823 -24.90 2.20 35.00
N ILE A 824 -25.14 3.29 34.24
CA ILE A 824 -24.13 4.21 33.71
C ILE A 824 -24.44 5.62 34.17
N GLN A 825 -23.44 6.32 34.67
CA GLN A 825 -23.57 7.70 35.12
C GLN A 825 -22.70 8.64 34.27
N LYS A 826 -23.13 9.90 34.22
CA LYS A 826 -22.33 11.03 33.75
C LYS A 826 -22.14 12.00 34.93
N LEU A 827 -20.90 12.18 35.36
CA LEU A 827 -20.59 13.31 36.21
C LEU A 827 -20.58 14.57 35.35
N ALA A 828 -21.44 15.50 35.63
CA ALA A 828 -21.63 16.73 34.87
C ALA A 828 -21.40 17.95 35.74
N LEU A 829 -20.68 18.92 35.21
CA LEU A 829 -20.56 20.27 35.82
C LEU A 829 -21.40 21.25 35.04
N ARG A 830 -22.22 22.03 35.76
CA ARG A 830 -22.99 23.13 35.23
C ARG A 830 -22.58 24.45 35.88
N THR A 831 -22.70 25.54 35.16
CA THR A 831 -22.56 26.87 35.66
C THR A 831 -23.97 27.48 35.80
N LEU A 832 -24.29 28.02 36.96
CA LEU A 832 -25.55 28.68 37.30
C LEU A 832 -25.26 30.16 37.62
N GLY A 833 -26.09 31.07 37.11
CA GLY A 833 -25.87 32.52 37.25
C GLY A 833 -25.07 33.12 36.08
N ASP A 834 -24.87 34.42 36.15
CA ASP A 834 -24.20 35.19 35.10
C ASP A 834 -22.68 35.25 35.31
N ILE A 835 -21.94 34.67 34.36
CA ILE A 835 -20.46 34.61 34.35
C ILE A 835 -19.91 35.56 33.24
N GLN A 836 -20.72 36.50 32.73
CA GLN A 836 -20.42 37.22 31.47
C GLN A 836 -19.09 37.99 31.43
N ALA A 837 -18.48 38.31 32.55
CA ALA A 837 -17.22 39.06 32.62
C ALA A 837 -16.07 38.35 33.36
N ASN A 838 -16.25 37.15 33.86
CA ASN A 838 -15.27 36.45 34.70
C ASN A 838 -14.95 35.03 34.22
N GLU A 839 -13.75 34.58 34.54
CA GLU A 839 -13.25 33.21 34.29
C GLU A 839 -13.30 32.42 35.57
N ILE A 840 -13.74 31.17 35.46
CA ILE A 840 -13.66 30.20 36.54
C ILE A 840 -12.64 29.15 36.11
N TRP A 841 -11.78 28.76 37.03
CA TRP A 841 -10.85 27.67 36.86
C TRP A 841 -11.17 26.55 37.84
N ILE A 842 -11.07 25.31 37.39
CA ILE A 842 -11.36 24.12 38.21
C ILE A 842 -10.21 23.13 38.04
N ASP A 843 -9.79 22.55 39.16
CA ASP A 843 -8.70 21.61 39.23
C ASP A 843 -8.92 20.59 40.36
N ASP A 844 -8.06 19.59 40.43
CA ASP A 844 -8.01 18.59 41.52
C ASP A 844 -9.35 17.91 41.83
N VAL A 845 -10.14 17.60 40.79
CA VAL A 845 -11.44 16.92 40.96
C VAL A 845 -11.21 15.46 41.40
N ARG A 846 -11.70 15.09 42.57
CA ARG A 846 -11.59 13.76 43.17
C ARG A 846 -12.95 13.26 43.61
N LEU A 847 -13.23 11.98 43.34
CA LEU A 847 -14.47 11.33 43.72
C LEU A 847 -14.13 10.12 44.63
N GLN A 848 -14.74 10.04 45.80
CA GLN A 848 -14.53 8.96 46.77
C GLN A 848 -15.87 8.44 47.30
N PRO A 849 -16.00 7.13 47.63
CA PRO A 849 -17.15 6.63 48.34
C PRO A 849 -17.23 7.28 49.73
N ARG A 850 -18.43 7.62 50.14
CA ARG A 850 -18.61 8.08 51.50
C ARG A 850 -18.73 6.87 52.42
N SER A 851 -17.81 6.72 53.38
CA SER A 851 -17.93 5.70 54.42
C SER A 851 -19.21 6.00 55.23
N THR A 852 -20.17 5.11 55.19
CA THR A 852 -21.23 5.06 56.20
C THR A 852 -20.58 4.56 57.51
N SER A 853 -20.16 5.48 58.35
CA SER A 853 -19.93 5.11 59.74
C SER A 853 -21.28 4.67 60.33
N VAL A 854 -21.52 3.40 60.44
CA VAL A 854 -22.57 2.85 61.29
C VAL A 854 -22.16 3.24 62.70
N SER A 855 -22.71 4.30 63.25
CA SER A 855 -22.67 4.54 64.68
C SER A 855 -23.54 3.46 65.29
N SER A 856 -22.87 2.40 65.85
CA SER A 856 -23.52 1.51 66.80
C SER A 856 -23.99 2.33 68.00
N ARG A 857 -25.25 2.60 68.07
CA ARG A 857 -25.97 2.86 69.31
C ARG A 857 -26.86 1.69 69.65
#